data_44548c25d62989bc32d7c32b15908373
#
_entry.id   44548c25d62989bc32d7c32b15908373
#
_cell.length_a   1.000
_cell.length_b   1.000
_cell.length_c   1.000
_cell.angle_alpha   90.00
_cell.angle_beta   90.00
_cell.angle_gamma   90.00
#
_symmetry.space_group_name_H-M   'P 1'
#
loop_
_entity.id
_entity.type
_entity.pdbx_description
1 polymer ?
#
loop_
_entity_poly.entity_id
_entity_poly.type
_entity_poly.pdbx_seq_one_letter_code
_entity_poly.pdbx_strand_id
1 'polypeptide(L)'
;MQKKAKIAVLCGIFLIVALVLGGVVYAWHNTFGKKKTEETPAPETSETETVTEETEESSSSSESEEETSSDTLPSETESTEETTAPDAPIEIKTIGTIKGDGYEGTKGTGKYNYGEALQKSLLFYELQRSGKLPENTRSNWRGDSCLKDGSDAGLDLTGGWFDAGDNVKFNLPMAYTASILGWSVYEDKDAYVESKQLDYALGNIRWANEYFIKCHPSEEKYFYQVGDGNADHGWWGPCECVEYQMNRPSYFVDAQNPGSAVTGETAASLAICSILFKDIDPAFSETCLSHAKSLYAFADKYKSDAGYTAANGFYNSWSGFYDELSWAAVWLYRATGDASYLSRAKEYYPKANQDFNWSLCWDDVHIGAAVLLSQETGEKTYTQAVEKHLDFWTTGTASGERITYTPKGLAWLDSWGSLRYATTAAFVASVYSESDVCPSAKKDIYWDFAVNQAGYALGDTGRSFMIGFGENYPVHPHHRTAQGSYSDNMNDPGTSRHVLCGALVGGPDASDGYEDTVTNYNTNEVACDYNAGFTGLLAKLYTRYHGQTLTGFGAGESVGEEYRVDTSVNAGGSDFLEIKALTYNMTGWPARAPKALELRYYFTVPSGKTASDLSVSSSFGQDVASLTILAGDGNTACVQVLFKERACYPGGQEEYKKEVQFRITGLPQDAASSASVALFEDGSLVFGQVPDGSGNVVTPAPTAPTQGPSDTTPAPTSPAPSGNGKVTVSIDYSMGGSGNAISGNMTIENTGSDAIDLGSLSVDYYFTNEKSGALAFDCYHSAVSRKDGNYAAINSVKGEFSKIEPKKTGADTSCTISAFGSGKLEKGDKLIVQFSIHHGDWSDFNLSDDYSRSGADKIVIRSGGKIIYGTEPG
;
A
#
# COMPACT_ATOMS: atom_id res chain seq x y z
N MET A 1 36.30 -6.52 -24.16
CA MET A 1 35.68 -7.86 -24.28
C MET A 1 34.57 -8.12 -23.27
N GLN A 2 34.66 -7.60 -22.04
CA GLN A 2 33.62 -7.85 -21.00
C GLN A 2 32.23 -7.20 -21.27
N LYS A 3 32.15 -6.03 -21.92
CA LYS A 3 30.83 -5.42 -22.24
C LYS A 3 30.03 -6.19 -23.31
N LYS A 4 30.71 -6.85 -24.26
CA LYS A 4 30.04 -7.67 -25.28
C LYS A 4 29.53 -9.02 -24.73
N ALA A 5 30.17 -9.56 -23.69
CA ALA A 5 29.74 -10.77 -23.02
C ALA A 5 28.47 -10.53 -22.17
N LYS A 6 28.35 -9.39 -21.48
CA LYS A 6 27.14 -9.04 -20.71
C LYS A 6 25.91 -8.81 -21.59
N ILE A 7 26.09 -8.22 -22.77
CA ILE A 7 24.99 -8.03 -23.74
C ILE A 7 24.55 -9.37 -24.34
N ALA A 8 25.48 -10.29 -24.59
CA ALA A 8 25.15 -11.64 -25.09
C ALA A 8 24.41 -12.49 -24.06
N VAL A 9 24.72 -12.34 -22.78
CA VAL A 9 24.02 -13.03 -21.67
C VAL A 9 22.62 -12.45 -21.47
N LEU A 10 22.43 -11.11 -21.48
CA LEU A 10 21.10 -10.50 -21.42
C LEU A 10 20.22 -10.88 -22.62
N CYS A 11 20.78 -10.88 -23.83
CA CYS A 11 20.04 -11.34 -25.02
C CYS A 11 19.73 -12.84 -24.96
N GLY A 12 20.59 -13.67 -24.36
CA GLY A 12 20.36 -15.09 -24.14
C GLY A 12 19.23 -15.34 -23.14
N ILE A 13 19.17 -14.60 -22.04
CA ILE A 13 18.10 -14.68 -21.03
C ILE A 13 16.76 -14.21 -21.62
N PHE A 14 16.74 -13.12 -22.39
CA PHE A 14 15.53 -12.67 -23.09
C PHE A 14 15.03 -13.71 -24.11
N LEU A 15 15.93 -14.41 -24.81
CA LEU A 15 15.54 -15.46 -25.76
C LEU A 15 14.99 -16.71 -25.05
N ILE A 16 15.52 -17.06 -23.89
CA ILE A 16 15.03 -18.18 -23.08
C ILE A 16 13.66 -17.86 -22.47
N VAL A 17 13.47 -16.65 -21.95
CA VAL A 17 12.16 -16.20 -21.43
C VAL A 17 11.13 -16.15 -22.55
N ALA A 18 11.49 -15.65 -23.74
CA ALA A 18 10.59 -15.63 -24.90
C ALA A 18 10.27 -17.05 -25.41
N LEU A 19 11.20 -18.00 -25.33
CA LEU A 19 10.97 -19.41 -25.70
C LEU A 19 10.13 -20.14 -24.66
N VAL A 20 10.27 -19.84 -23.37
CA VAL A 20 9.44 -20.43 -22.31
C VAL A 20 8.02 -19.87 -22.38
N LEU A 21 7.84 -18.56 -22.55
CA LEU A 21 6.53 -17.95 -22.75
C LEU A 21 5.87 -18.41 -24.06
N GLY A 22 6.62 -18.52 -25.17
CA GLY A 22 6.15 -19.08 -26.42
C GLY A 22 5.80 -20.57 -26.31
N GLY A 23 6.54 -21.34 -25.51
CA GLY A 23 6.26 -22.75 -25.23
C GLY A 23 4.99 -22.94 -24.42
N VAL A 24 4.72 -22.11 -23.41
CA VAL A 24 3.51 -22.13 -22.61
C VAL A 24 2.29 -21.74 -23.46
N VAL A 25 2.39 -20.70 -24.28
CA VAL A 25 1.32 -20.30 -25.21
C VAL A 25 1.07 -21.39 -26.28
N TYR A 26 2.12 -22.04 -26.79
CA TYR A 26 1.98 -23.12 -27.76
C TYR A 26 1.39 -24.40 -27.12
N ALA A 27 1.77 -24.73 -25.92
CA ALA A 27 1.19 -25.86 -25.16
C ALA A 27 -0.28 -25.58 -24.83
N TRP A 28 -0.61 -24.35 -24.41
CA TRP A 28 -1.98 -23.92 -24.14
C TRP A 28 -2.84 -23.98 -25.39
N HIS A 29 -2.34 -23.47 -26.54
CA HIS A 29 -3.08 -23.49 -27.83
C HIS A 29 -3.31 -24.89 -28.38
N ASN A 30 -2.39 -25.84 -28.17
CA ASN A 30 -2.54 -27.23 -28.64
C ASN A 30 -3.39 -28.12 -27.69
N THR A 31 -3.51 -27.75 -26.42
CA THR A 31 -4.30 -28.51 -25.44
C THR A 31 -5.76 -28.13 -25.48
N PHE A 32 -6.09 -26.90 -25.81
CA PHE A 32 -7.47 -26.36 -25.77
C PHE A 32 -8.04 -25.91 -27.13
N GLY A 33 -7.28 -25.94 -28.21
CA GLY A 33 -7.64 -25.40 -29.52
C GLY A 33 -8.23 -26.39 -30.55
N LYS A 34 -8.64 -27.59 -30.18
CA LYS A 34 -9.25 -28.55 -31.11
C LYS A 34 -10.69 -28.86 -30.80
N LYS A 35 -11.61 -28.03 -31.30
CA LYS A 35 -12.95 -28.51 -31.74
C LYS A 35 -13.56 -27.62 -32.86
N LYS A 36 -13.55 -28.23 -34.08
CA LYS A 36 -14.45 -28.09 -35.22
C LYS A 36 -14.68 -26.73 -35.88
N THR A 37 -14.08 -26.59 -37.05
CA THR A 37 -14.58 -25.84 -38.18
C THR A 37 -15.32 -26.78 -39.13
N GLU A 38 -16.56 -26.46 -39.48
CA GLU A 38 -17.27 -26.92 -40.70
C GLU A 38 -17.30 -25.75 -41.69
N GLU A 39 -16.90 -26.11 -42.93
CA GLU A 39 -16.77 -25.24 -44.13
C GLU A 39 -18.10 -24.78 -44.71
N THR A 40 -18.17 -23.64 -45.36
CA THR A 40 -18.43 -23.47 -46.79
C THR A 40 -18.59 -21.98 -47.19
N PRO A 41 -18.55 -21.56 -48.51
CA PRO A 41 -17.34 -21.05 -49.19
C PRO A 41 -17.49 -19.58 -49.69
N ALA A 42 -16.39 -19.06 -50.22
CA ALA A 42 -16.28 -17.75 -50.84
C ALA A 42 -16.90 -17.64 -52.23
N PRO A 43 -17.04 -16.43 -52.79
CA PRO A 43 -16.40 -16.18 -54.08
C PRO A 43 -15.55 -14.86 -54.11
N GLU A 44 -14.40 -15.03 -54.73
CA GLU A 44 -13.60 -14.28 -55.71
C GLU A 44 -14.20 -12.95 -56.24
N THR A 45 -13.43 -11.92 -56.48
CA THR A 45 -12.41 -11.59 -57.49
C THR A 45 -11.98 -10.15 -57.24
N SER A 46 -10.94 -9.54 -57.63
CA SER A 46 -9.78 -9.74 -58.50
C SER A 46 -8.90 -8.48 -58.50
N GLU A 47 -7.60 -8.71 -58.59
CA GLU A 47 -6.63 -7.98 -59.41
C GLU A 47 -6.37 -6.48 -59.15
N THR A 48 -5.24 -5.96 -59.16
CA THR A 48 -3.83 -6.14 -59.62
C THR A 48 -3.19 -4.77 -59.45
N GLU A 49 -2.05 -4.55 -59.27
CA GLU A 49 -0.67 -4.60 -59.73
C GLU A 49 0.20 -3.65 -58.88
N THR A 50 1.27 -4.14 -58.41
CA THR A 50 2.73 -4.03 -58.73
C THR A 50 3.25 -2.65 -59.12
N VAL A 51 4.38 -2.26 -58.54
CA VAL A 51 5.70 -2.05 -59.15
C VAL A 51 6.58 -1.27 -58.15
N THR A 52 7.56 -1.96 -57.57
CA THR A 52 9.03 -1.94 -57.63
C THR A 52 9.78 -0.64 -57.39
N GLU A 53 10.74 -0.79 -56.53
CA GLU A 53 12.20 -0.58 -56.64
C GLU A 53 12.66 0.89 -56.61
N GLU A 54 13.79 1.31 -56.11
CA GLU A 54 15.10 0.75 -55.76
C GLU A 54 15.84 1.73 -54.81
N THR A 55 16.65 1.19 -53.94
CA THR A 55 18.07 1.40 -53.62
C THR A 55 18.74 2.75 -53.87
N GLU A 56 19.57 3.25 -53.00
CA GLU A 56 21.00 3.04 -52.76
C GLU A 56 21.56 4.01 -51.71
N GLU A 57 22.29 3.51 -50.78
CA GLU A 57 23.70 3.59 -50.38
C GLU A 57 24.44 4.92 -50.59
N SER A 58 25.11 5.36 -49.53
CA SER A 58 26.56 5.35 -49.36
C SER A 58 27.00 6.28 -48.21
N SER A 59 27.64 5.77 -47.21
CA SER A 59 29.07 5.65 -46.86
C SER A 59 29.90 6.91 -46.90
N SER A 60 30.54 7.24 -45.79
CA SER A 60 31.99 7.18 -45.46
C SER A 60 32.32 8.12 -44.32
N SER A 61 32.82 7.61 -43.21
CA SER A 61 34.21 7.49 -42.75
C SER A 61 35.06 8.74 -42.79
N SER A 62 35.62 9.12 -41.68
CA SER A 62 37.06 9.07 -41.39
C SER A 62 37.43 9.73 -40.07
N GLU A 63 38.13 8.99 -39.34
CA GLU A 63 39.19 9.14 -38.35
C GLU A 63 40.06 10.40 -38.38
N SER A 64 40.52 10.72 -37.23
CA SER A 64 41.84 10.80 -36.58
C SER A 64 42.23 12.26 -36.31
N GLU A 65 42.95 12.62 -35.34
CA GLU A 65 44.04 12.16 -34.49
C GLU A 65 44.36 13.26 -33.44
N GLU A 66 45.09 12.87 -32.44
CA GLU A 66 45.70 13.58 -31.35
C GLU A 66 46.53 14.81 -31.78
N GLU A 67 46.64 15.78 -30.85
CA GLU A 67 47.97 16.18 -30.33
C GLU A 67 47.87 17.14 -29.12
N THR A 68 48.80 16.90 -28.23
CA THR A 68 49.12 17.54 -26.93
C THR A 68 49.71 18.92 -27.10
N SER A 69 49.48 19.82 -26.13
CA SER A 69 50.56 20.59 -25.55
C SER A 69 50.21 21.25 -24.21
N SER A 70 51.17 21.18 -23.31
CA SER A 70 51.28 21.75 -21.98
C SER A 70 51.27 23.26 -21.96
N ASP A 71 50.71 23.87 -20.89
CA ASP A 71 51.53 24.66 -19.93
C ASP A 71 50.70 25.34 -18.82
N THR A 72 51.28 25.17 -17.63
CA THR A 72 51.31 26.03 -16.45
C THR A 72 50.03 26.52 -15.74
N LEU A 73 49.91 25.97 -14.52
CA LEU A 73 49.12 26.43 -13.35
C LEU A 73 49.46 27.87 -12.90
N PRO A 74 48.52 28.50 -12.24
CA PRO A 74 48.83 29.04 -10.92
C PRO A 74 47.82 28.58 -9.81
N SER A 75 48.44 28.11 -8.77
CA SER A 75 48.06 28.01 -7.34
C SER A 75 46.53 28.05 -7.01
N GLU A 76 46.05 26.90 -6.69
CA GLU A 76 44.78 26.67 -5.99
C GLU A 76 44.93 27.06 -4.53
N THR A 77 44.02 27.94 -4.09
CA THR A 77 43.61 28.02 -2.70
C THR A 77 42.62 26.88 -2.46
N GLU A 78 43.01 25.95 -1.59
CA GLU A 78 42.13 24.92 -1.09
C GLU A 78 40.87 25.57 -0.51
N SER A 79 39.74 25.42 -1.21
CA SER A 79 38.42 25.48 -0.62
C SER A 79 38.13 24.13 0.04
N THR A 80 38.19 24.12 1.37
CA THR A 80 37.64 23.01 2.14
C THR A 80 36.15 22.89 1.77
N GLU A 81 35.80 21.85 1.03
CA GLU A 81 34.44 21.37 0.96
C GLU A 81 34.03 20.90 2.37
N GLU A 82 33.27 21.74 3.07
CA GLU A 82 32.51 21.33 4.24
C GLU A 82 31.45 20.34 3.73
N THR A 83 31.71 19.07 3.99
CA THR A 83 30.70 18.01 3.83
C THR A 83 29.52 18.37 4.76
N THR A 84 28.41 18.79 4.14
CA THR A 84 27.14 18.96 4.85
C THR A 84 26.80 17.61 5.50
N ALA A 85 26.62 17.60 6.83
CA ALA A 85 26.12 16.45 7.53
C ALA A 85 24.77 16.03 6.91
N PRO A 86 24.53 14.73 6.68
CA PRO A 86 23.23 14.28 6.19
C PRO A 86 22.14 14.72 7.17
N ASP A 87 21.00 15.14 6.62
CA ASP A 87 19.83 15.53 7.41
C ASP A 87 19.49 14.44 8.44
N ALA A 88 19.29 14.83 9.70
CA ALA A 88 18.91 13.87 10.73
C ALA A 88 17.59 13.18 10.34
N PRO A 89 17.46 11.85 10.50
CA PRO A 89 16.25 11.15 10.17
C PRO A 89 15.03 11.73 10.90
N ILE A 90 13.94 11.94 10.18
CA ILE A 90 12.67 12.38 10.76
C ILE A 90 12.01 11.15 11.39
N GLU A 91 11.89 11.13 12.71
CA GLU A 91 11.19 10.07 13.43
C GLU A 91 9.67 10.30 13.34
N ILE A 92 8.99 9.53 12.48
CA ILE A 92 7.53 9.50 12.42
C ILE A 92 7.03 8.42 13.35
N LYS A 93 6.26 8.80 14.36
CA LYS A 93 5.67 7.87 15.30
C LYS A 93 4.35 7.35 14.76
N THR A 94 4.25 6.05 14.58
CA THR A 94 2.98 5.38 14.29
C THR A 94 2.05 5.53 15.47
N ILE A 95 0.84 6.01 15.26
CA ILE A 95 -0.04 6.32 16.35
C ILE A 95 -1.44 5.80 16.07
N GLY A 96 -1.93 4.97 16.94
CA GLY A 96 -3.34 4.77 17.13
C GLY A 96 -3.96 3.61 16.38
N THR A 97 -4.80 2.94 17.13
CA THR A 97 -5.82 2.03 16.60
C THR A 97 -7.15 2.74 16.77
N ILE A 98 -8.01 2.69 15.77
CA ILE A 98 -9.41 3.12 15.93
C ILE A 98 -10.06 2.21 16.96
N LYS A 99 -10.37 2.77 18.11
CA LYS A 99 -10.99 2.07 19.24
C LYS A 99 -12.36 2.68 19.52
N GLY A 100 -13.23 1.90 20.15
CA GLY A 100 -14.45 2.41 20.73
C GLY A 100 -14.31 2.62 22.24
N ASP A 101 -15.30 3.30 22.84
CA ASP A 101 -15.37 3.55 24.28
C ASP A 101 -15.91 2.36 25.06
N GLY A 102 -16.49 1.36 24.37
CA GLY A 102 -17.12 0.17 24.92
C GLY A 102 -17.86 -0.61 23.86
N TYR A 103 -18.70 -1.52 24.27
CA TYR A 103 -19.52 -2.35 23.38
C TYR A 103 -21.02 -2.13 23.63
N GLU A 104 -21.82 -2.22 22.56
CA GLU A 104 -23.28 -2.23 22.61
C GLU A 104 -23.86 -3.36 21.75
N GLY A 105 -25.16 -3.67 21.96
CA GLY A 105 -25.85 -4.72 21.24
C GLY A 105 -25.79 -6.08 21.91
N THR A 106 -26.29 -7.10 21.21
CA THR A 106 -26.40 -8.47 21.74
C THR A 106 -25.03 -9.16 21.70
N LYS A 107 -24.61 -9.74 22.83
CA LYS A 107 -23.39 -10.55 22.85
C LYS A 107 -23.56 -11.76 21.93
N GLY A 108 -22.64 -11.93 21.01
CA GLY A 108 -22.65 -13.03 20.06
C GLY A 108 -22.43 -14.40 20.70
N THR A 109 -22.86 -15.45 19.98
CA THR A 109 -22.65 -16.87 20.31
C THR A 109 -21.57 -17.51 19.44
N GLY A 110 -21.08 -16.80 18.41
CA GLY A 110 -20.02 -17.25 17.51
C GLY A 110 -18.64 -17.18 18.14
N LYS A 111 -17.66 -17.77 17.46
CA LYS A 111 -16.25 -17.74 17.88
C LYS A 111 -15.67 -16.33 17.87
N TYR A 112 -16.12 -15.48 16.95
CA TYR A 112 -15.69 -14.11 16.77
C TYR A 112 -16.82 -13.12 17.03
N ASN A 113 -16.48 -11.86 17.31
CA ASN A 113 -17.44 -10.78 17.42
C ASN A 113 -17.79 -10.25 16.02
N TYR A 114 -18.77 -10.89 15.37
CA TYR A 114 -19.16 -10.52 14.00
C TYR A 114 -19.75 -9.10 13.89
N GLY A 115 -20.32 -8.56 14.96
CA GLY A 115 -20.81 -7.18 14.99
C GLY A 115 -19.68 -6.16 14.85
N GLU A 116 -18.59 -6.33 15.61
CA GLU A 116 -17.40 -5.50 15.50
C GLU A 116 -16.69 -5.67 14.16
N ALA A 117 -16.58 -6.92 13.66
CA ALA A 117 -15.97 -7.20 12.37
C ALA A 117 -16.76 -6.52 11.23
N LEU A 118 -18.09 -6.62 11.22
CA LEU A 118 -18.94 -5.97 10.24
C LEU A 118 -18.81 -4.44 10.30
N GLN A 119 -18.84 -3.86 11.51
CA GLN A 119 -18.67 -2.42 11.73
C GLN A 119 -17.33 -1.90 11.16
N LYS A 120 -16.24 -2.62 11.43
CA LYS A 120 -14.91 -2.26 10.94
C LYS A 120 -14.79 -2.45 9.42
N SER A 121 -15.34 -3.53 8.88
CA SER A 121 -15.34 -3.78 7.43
C SER A 121 -16.04 -2.66 6.64
N LEU A 122 -17.12 -2.09 7.18
CA LEU A 122 -17.80 -0.94 6.57
C LEU A 122 -16.99 0.36 6.67
N LEU A 123 -16.16 0.53 7.71
CA LEU A 123 -15.28 1.69 7.82
C LEU A 123 -14.22 1.70 6.71
N PHE A 124 -13.72 0.56 6.28
CA PHE A 124 -12.74 0.48 5.18
C PHE A 124 -13.23 1.24 3.94
N TYR A 125 -14.49 1.10 3.54
CA TYR A 125 -15.04 1.80 2.39
C TYR A 125 -15.12 3.32 2.58
N GLU A 126 -15.29 3.79 3.81
CA GLU A 126 -15.20 5.23 4.10
C GLU A 126 -13.79 5.75 3.95
N LEU A 127 -12.79 4.92 4.29
CA LEU A 127 -11.37 5.23 4.14
C LEU A 127 -10.89 5.21 2.67
N GLN A 128 -11.63 4.53 1.78
CA GLN A 128 -11.35 4.51 0.33
C GLN A 128 -12.02 5.64 -0.46
N ARG A 129 -12.86 6.46 0.16
CA ARG A 129 -13.59 7.53 -0.54
C ARG A 129 -12.66 8.53 -1.20
N SER A 130 -12.97 8.88 -2.46
CA SER A 130 -12.39 9.99 -3.23
C SER A 130 -13.37 11.16 -3.28
N GLY A 131 -12.89 12.37 -3.51
CA GLY A 131 -13.73 13.57 -3.61
C GLY A 131 -13.81 14.35 -2.29
N LYS A 132 -14.83 15.18 -2.17
CA LYS A 132 -15.13 15.93 -0.94
C LYS A 132 -15.78 15.00 0.08
N LEU A 133 -15.10 14.78 1.19
CA LEU A 133 -15.57 13.87 2.24
C LEU A 133 -16.76 14.45 3.02
N PRO A 134 -17.69 13.60 3.52
CA PRO A 134 -18.75 14.03 4.42
C PRO A 134 -18.19 14.56 5.76
N GLU A 135 -18.92 15.52 6.37
CA GLU A 135 -18.53 16.09 7.67
C GLU A 135 -18.49 15.04 8.82
N ASN A 136 -19.27 13.97 8.68
CA ASN A 136 -19.34 12.87 9.65
C ASN A 136 -18.38 11.69 9.31
N THR A 137 -17.35 11.91 8.51
CA THR A 137 -16.33 10.91 8.23
C THR A 137 -15.69 10.40 9.52
N ARG A 138 -15.64 9.06 9.69
CA ARG A 138 -15.13 8.40 10.89
C ARG A 138 -13.60 8.24 10.87
N SER A 139 -12.89 9.25 10.37
CA SER A 139 -11.43 9.28 10.29
C SER A 139 -10.94 10.72 10.34
N ASN A 140 -9.81 10.97 11.00
CA ASN A 140 -9.16 12.28 11.01
C ASN A 140 -7.91 12.32 10.13
N TRP A 141 -7.51 11.19 9.55
CA TRP A 141 -6.35 11.11 8.67
C TRP A 141 -6.69 11.09 7.17
N ARG A 142 -7.98 10.94 6.82
CA ARG A 142 -8.46 11.13 5.48
C ARG A 142 -9.02 12.53 5.29
N GLY A 143 -8.71 13.11 4.14
CA GLY A 143 -9.15 14.44 3.74
C GLY A 143 -9.79 14.47 2.35
N ASP A 144 -10.23 15.65 1.94
CA ASP A 144 -10.71 15.89 0.58
C ASP A 144 -9.60 15.59 -0.42
N SER A 145 -9.92 14.89 -1.52
CA SER A 145 -8.96 14.48 -2.54
C SER A 145 -9.56 14.51 -3.93
N CYS A 146 -8.75 14.70 -4.96
CA CYS A 146 -9.17 14.58 -6.36
C CYS A 146 -10.40 15.44 -6.72
N LEU A 147 -10.43 16.69 -6.21
CA LEU A 147 -11.56 17.59 -6.39
C LEU A 147 -11.73 18.13 -7.82
N LYS A 148 -10.78 17.82 -8.71
CA LYS A 148 -10.79 18.21 -10.12
C LYS A 148 -11.06 17.04 -11.08
N ASP A 149 -11.35 15.85 -10.56
CA ASP A 149 -11.63 14.67 -11.39
C ASP A 149 -12.77 14.97 -12.37
N GLY A 150 -12.58 14.66 -13.66
CA GLY A 150 -13.52 14.96 -14.74
C GLY A 150 -13.36 16.33 -15.40
N SER A 151 -12.51 17.21 -14.88
CA SER A 151 -12.31 18.55 -15.45
C SER A 151 -11.74 18.52 -16.88
N ASP A 152 -10.96 17.50 -17.22
CA ASP A 152 -10.45 17.23 -18.58
C ASP A 152 -11.57 16.90 -19.57
N ALA A 153 -12.67 16.32 -19.11
CA ALA A 153 -13.89 16.03 -19.87
C ALA A 153 -14.95 17.13 -19.75
N GLY A 154 -14.72 18.18 -18.96
CA GLY A 154 -15.70 19.23 -18.66
C GLY A 154 -16.87 18.76 -17.80
N LEU A 155 -16.66 17.72 -16.99
CA LEU A 155 -17.65 17.10 -16.11
C LEU A 155 -17.18 17.13 -14.65
N ASP A 156 -18.12 16.87 -13.74
CA ASP A 156 -17.83 16.50 -12.35
C ASP A 156 -17.80 14.97 -12.23
N LEU A 157 -16.60 14.39 -12.12
CA LEU A 157 -16.38 12.97 -11.83
C LEU A 157 -15.76 12.78 -10.43
N THR A 158 -16.03 13.71 -9.50
CA THR A 158 -15.64 13.57 -8.10
C THR A 158 -16.51 12.54 -7.37
N GLY A 159 -15.98 11.89 -6.35
CA GLY A 159 -16.66 10.82 -5.64
C GLY A 159 -16.14 9.44 -6.04
N GLY A 160 -16.86 8.39 -5.68
CA GLY A 160 -16.42 7.01 -5.83
C GLY A 160 -15.34 6.61 -4.83
N TRP A 161 -14.76 5.45 -5.03
CA TRP A 161 -13.67 4.93 -4.20
C TRP A 161 -12.37 4.86 -5.01
N PHE A 162 -11.25 5.03 -4.36
CA PHE A 162 -9.99 4.49 -4.82
C PHE A 162 -10.06 2.97 -4.80
N ASP A 163 -9.41 2.34 -5.75
CA ASP A 163 -9.57 0.90 -6.00
C ASP A 163 -8.99 0.04 -4.88
N ALA A 164 -7.69 0.16 -4.67
CA ALA A 164 -6.91 -0.66 -3.75
C ALA A 164 -6.00 0.23 -2.87
N GLY A 165 -4.71 -0.04 -2.84
CA GLY A 165 -3.71 0.82 -2.20
C GLY A 165 -3.24 1.98 -3.08
N ASP A 166 -3.73 2.09 -4.30
CA ASP A 166 -3.50 3.13 -5.29
C ASP A 166 -4.54 4.26 -5.21
N ASN A 167 -4.46 5.23 -6.12
CA ASN A 167 -5.38 6.36 -6.19
C ASN A 167 -6.18 6.39 -7.50
N VAL A 168 -6.23 5.30 -8.24
CA VAL A 168 -7.04 5.17 -9.46
C VAL A 168 -8.48 4.80 -9.09
N LYS A 169 -9.43 5.24 -9.90
CA LYS A 169 -10.83 4.82 -9.83
C LYS A 169 -11.12 3.91 -11.03
N PHE A 170 -11.20 2.59 -10.80
CA PHE A 170 -11.58 1.59 -11.79
C PHE A 170 -13.03 1.16 -11.57
N ASN A 171 -13.91 1.48 -12.51
CA ASN A 171 -15.35 1.30 -12.27
C ASN A 171 -15.83 -0.15 -12.39
N LEU A 172 -15.11 -1.06 -13.07
CA LEU A 172 -15.51 -2.46 -13.12
C LEU A 172 -15.43 -3.12 -11.72
N PRO A 173 -14.28 -3.14 -11.03
CA PRO A 173 -14.20 -3.67 -9.67
C PRO A 173 -15.00 -2.83 -8.67
N MET A 174 -15.13 -1.50 -8.87
CA MET A 174 -15.95 -0.67 -8.00
C MET A 174 -17.44 -1.00 -8.11
N ALA A 175 -17.94 -1.24 -9.32
CA ALA A 175 -19.33 -1.61 -9.56
C ALA A 175 -19.65 -3.01 -9.00
N TYR A 176 -18.75 -3.96 -9.20
CA TYR A 176 -18.82 -5.27 -8.55
C TYR A 176 -18.88 -5.12 -7.02
N THR A 177 -17.99 -4.34 -6.43
CA THR A 177 -17.97 -4.08 -4.99
C THR A 177 -19.30 -3.54 -4.50
N ALA A 178 -19.84 -2.52 -5.16
CA ALA A 178 -21.10 -1.90 -4.77
C ALA A 178 -22.30 -2.85 -4.99
N SER A 179 -22.27 -3.71 -6.03
CA SER A 179 -23.31 -4.72 -6.28
C SER A 179 -23.31 -5.81 -5.20
N ILE A 180 -22.14 -6.28 -4.78
CA ILE A 180 -22.02 -7.31 -3.73
C ILE A 180 -22.40 -6.76 -2.36
N LEU A 181 -21.98 -5.53 -2.00
CA LEU A 181 -22.44 -4.86 -0.78
C LEU A 181 -23.96 -4.69 -0.79
N GLY A 182 -24.51 -4.29 -1.93
CA GLY A 182 -25.94 -4.16 -2.12
C GLY A 182 -26.67 -5.49 -1.98
N TRP A 183 -26.13 -6.55 -2.58
CA TRP A 183 -26.67 -7.91 -2.43
C TRP A 183 -26.67 -8.37 -0.99
N SER A 184 -25.58 -8.12 -0.26
CA SER A 184 -25.51 -8.44 1.16
C SER A 184 -26.58 -7.73 1.99
N VAL A 185 -26.82 -6.41 1.76
CA VAL A 185 -27.89 -5.69 2.46
C VAL A 185 -29.28 -6.19 2.03
N TYR A 186 -29.44 -6.60 0.77
CA TYR A 186 -30.69 -7.18 0.27
C TYR A 186 -31.02 -8.51 0.97
N GLU A 187 -30.04 -9.39 1.15
CA GLU A 187 -30.20 -10.70 1.81
C GLU A 187 -30.36 -10.58 3.33
N ASP A 188 -29.59 -9.71 3.98
CA ASP A 188 -29.42 -9.69 5.44
C ASP A 188 -29.71 -8.33 6.07
N LYS A 189 -30.69 -7.59 5.56
CA LYS A 189 -31.04 -6.24 6.04
C LYS A 189 -31.18 -6.16 7.55
N ASP A 190 -31.81 -7.19 8.17
CA ASP A 190 -32.03 -7.23 9.62
C ASP A 190 -30.72 -7.30 10.40
N ALA A 191 -29.67 -7.97 9.90
CA ALA A 191 -28.34 -7.96 10.50
C ALA A 191 -27.74 -6.55 10.57
N TYR A 192 -27.89 -5.79 9.49
CA TYR A 192 -27.43 -4.39 9.45
C TYR A 192 -28.24 -3.45 10.36
N VAL A 193 -29.56 -3.68 10.48
CA VAL A 193 -30.43 -2.94 11.40
C VAL A 193 -30.07 -3.24 12.86
N GLU A 194 -30.00 -4.52 13.24
CA GLU A 194 -29.71 -4.94 14.60
C GLU A 194 -28.31 -4.55 15.08
N SER A 195 -27.31 -4.64 14.19
CA SER A 195 -25.94 -4.19 14.44
C SER A 195 -25.79 -2.65 14.41
N LYS A 196 -26.83 -1.91 14.03
CA LYS A 196 -26.80 -0.45 13.81
C LYS A 196 -25.81 -0.04 12.70
N GLN A 197 -25.61 -0.91 11.72
CA GLN A 197 -24.69 -0.65 10.59
C GLN A 197 -25.42 -0.31 9.29
N LEU A 198 -26.75 -0.29 9.26
CA LEU A 198 -27.51 -0.08 8.03
C LEU A 198 -27.21 1.27 7.38
N ASP A 199 -27.15 2.36 8.14
CA ASP A 199 -26.90 3.71 7.61
C ASP A 199 -25.49 3.82 7.01
N TYR A 200 -24.50 3.14 7.60
CA TYR A 200 -23.14 3.10 7.06
C TYR A 200 -23.05 2.27 5.78
N ALA A 201 -23.72 1.12 5.74
CA ALA A 201 -23.78 0.28 4.55
C ALA A 201 -24.48 1.02 3.39
N LEU A 202 -25.66 1.59 3.64
CA LEU A 202 -26.38 2.38 2.66
C LEU A 202 -25.62 3.63 2.23
N GLY A 203 -24.94 4.31 3.17
CA GLY A 203 -24.09 5.46 2.88
C GLY A 203 -22.93 5.12 1.93
N ASN A 204 -22.31 3.96 2.11
CA ASN A 204 -21.23 3.48 1.22
C ASN A 204 -21.77 3.09 -0.17
N ILE A 205 -22.88 2.34 -0.22
CA ILE A 205 -23.54 1.96 -1.48
C ILE A 205 -23.97 3.21 -2.26
N ARG A 206 -24.55 4.20 -1.57
CA ARG A 206 -24.95 5.48 -2.15
C ARG A 206 -23.77 6.23 -2.74
N TRP A 207 -22.64 6.28 -2.00
CA TRP A 207 -21.43 6.99 -2.41
C TRP A 207 -20.91 6.53 -3.77
N ALA A 208 -20.83 5.21 -3.98
CA ALA A 208 -20.43 4.65 -5.25
C ALA A 208 -21.46 4.90 -6.37
N ASN A 209 -22.75 4.69 -6.07
CA ASN A 209 -23.80 4.82 -7.09
C ASN A 209 -24.05 6.29 -7.51
N GLU A 210 -23.90 7.27 -6.62
CA GLU A 210 -23.90 8.70 -6.99
C GLU A 210 -22.74 9.03 -7.95
N TYR A 211 -21.57 8.44 -7.74
CA TYR A 211 -20.43 8.57 -8.66
C TYR A 211 -20.72 7.92 -10.02
N PHE A 212 -21.30 6.72 -10.06
CA PHE A 212 -21.68 6.06 -11.30
C PHE A 212 -22.69 6.86 -12.12
N ILE A 213 -23.64 7.53 -11.46
CA ILE A 213 -24.58 8.43 -12.12
C ILE A 213 -23.84 9.59 -12.79
N LYS A 214 -22.85 10.22 -12.13
CA LYS A 214 -21.99 11.25 -12.73
C LYS A 214 -21.19 10.72 -13.92
N CYS A 215 -20.74 9.46 -13.87
CA CYS A 215 -20.01 8.81 -14.93
C CYS A 215 -20.85 8.49 -16.18
N HIS A 216 -22.19 8.60 -16.10
CA HIS A 216 -23.14 8.27 -17.16
C HIS A 216 -23.87 9.54 -17.67
N PRO A 217 -23.18 10.44 -18.43
CA PRO A 217 -23.75 11.71 -18.88
C PRO A 217 -24.77 11.59 -20.01
N SER A 218 -24.84 10.47 -20.72
CA SER A 218 -25.79 10.21 -21.80
C SER A 218 -25.98 8.71 -22.03
N GLU A 219 -27.07 8.31 -22.73
CA GLU A 219 -27.49 6.92 -22.93
C GLU A 219 -26.41 5.97 -23.46
N GLU A 220 -25.48 6.47 -24.27
CA GLU A 220 -24.42 5.67 -24.91
C GLU A 220 -23.01 6.19 -24.62
N LYS A 221 -22.81 6.78 -23.43
CA LYS A 221 -21.49 7.20 -22.97
C LYS A 221 -21.34 6.97 -21.48
N TYR A 222 -20.28 6.26 -21.11
CA TYR A 222 -19.95 5.95 -19.72
C TYR A 222 -18.45 6.13 -19.45
N PHE A 223 -18.09 6.91 -18.43
CA PHE A 223 -16.72 7.05 -17.96
C PHE A 223 -16.42 5.90 -17.01
N TYR A 224 -15.45 5.07 -17.38
CA TYR A 224 -15.16 3.83 -16.65
C TYR A 224 -13.88 3.86 -15.81
N GLN A 225 -13.08 4.93 -15.96
CA GLN A 225 -11.83 5.07 -15.19
C GLN A 225 -11.46 6.54 -15.06
N VAL A 226 -10.94 6.94 -13.89
CA VAL A 226 -10.30 8.23 -13.64
C VAL A 226 -8.95 8.02 -12.96
N GLY A 227 -7.91 8.60 -13.55
CA GLY A 227 -6.50 8.36 -13.24
C GLY A 227 -5.86 7.38 -14.20
N ASP A 228 -4.58 7.59 -14.52
CA ASP A 228 -3.77 6.66 -15.31
C ASP A 228 -3.08 5.66 -14.39
N GLY A 229 -3.32 4.37 -14.60
CA GLY A 229 -2.81 3.31 -13.73
C GLY A 229 -1.29 3.29 -13.66
N ASN A 230 -0.59 3.46 -14.78
CA ASN A 230 0.88 3.41 -14.80
C ASN A 230 1.50 4.64 -14.13
N ALA A 231 0.92 5.83 -14.35
CA ALA A 231 1.41 7.05 -13.70
C ALA A 231 1.20 7.00 -12.18
N ASP A 232 0.01 6.55 -11.73
CA ASP A 232 -0.29 6.40 -10.32
C ASP A 232 0.60 5.37 -9.63
N HIS A 233 0.82 4.20 -10.26
CA HIS A 233 1.68 3.14 -9.72
C HIS A 233 3.16 3.53 -9.68
N GLY A 234 3.57 4.55 -10.43
CA GLY A 234 4.91 5.13 -10.38
C GLY A 234 5.15 6.07 -9.20
N TRP A 235 4.14 6.38 -8.39
CA TRP A 235 4.21 7.32 -7.27
C TRP A 235 3.68 6.70 -5.97
N TRP A 236 4.32 7.06 -4.83
CA TRP A 236 3.97 6.51 -3.53
C TRP A 236 3.72 7.62 -2.49
N GLY A 237 2.56 8.24 -2.56
CA GLY A 237 2.18 9.33 -1.65
C GLY A 237 0.69 9.34 -1.33
N PRO A 238 0.26 10.25 -0.42
CA PRO A 238 -1.13 10.31 0.07
C PRO A 238 -2.09 10.86 -1.00
N CYS A 239 -3.28 10.26 -1.09
CA CYS A 239 -4.29 10.60 -2.11
C CYS A 239 -4.73 12.07 -2.08
N GLU A 240 -4.63 12.76 -0.95
CA GLU A 240 -4.95 14.18 -0.80
C GLU A 240 -4.01 15.07 -1.62
N CYS A 241 -2.82 14.55 -1.98
CA CYS A 241 -1.81 15.30 -2.74
C CYS A 241 -1.67 14.84 -4.20
N VAL A 242 -2.32 13.75 -4.62
CA VAL A 242 -2.13 13.16 -5.96
C VAL A 242 -2.44 14.13 -7.10
N GLU A 243 -3.45 15.01 -6.96
CA GLU A 243 -3.81 16.01 -7.99
C GLU A 243 -2.79 17.12 -8.18
N TYR A 244 -1.80 17.25 -7.27
CA TYR A 244 -0.67 18.19 -7.38
C TYR A 244 0.56 17.52 -8.00
N GLN A 245 0.60 16.19 -7.93
CA GLN A 245 1.70 15.39 -8.45
C GLN A 245 1.51 14.97 -9.89
N MET A 246 0.29 14.61 -10.30
CA MET A 246 0.02 14.10 -11.63
C MET A 246 -1.34 14.51 -12.20
N ASN A 247 -1.45 14.45 -13.52
CA ASN A 247 -2.73 14.57 -14.20
C ASN A 247 -3.55 13.30 -13.99
N ARG A 248 -4.87 13.47 -13.88
CA ARG A 248 -5.84 12.38 -13.70
C ARG A 248 -6.81 12.34 -14.89
N PRO A 249 -6.43 11.69 -16.00
CA PRO A 249 -7.27 11.61 -17.19
C PRO A 249 -8.53 10.79 -16.93
N SER A 250 -9.61 11.12 -17.66
CA SER A 250 -10.90 10.45 -17.59
C SER A 250 -11.13 9.62 -18.86
N TYR A 251 -11.28 8.29 -18.69
CA TYR A 251 -11.46 7.36 -19.80
C TYR A 251 -12.92 6.91 -19.91
N PHE A 252 -13.42 6.76 -21.13
CA PHE A 252 -14.83 6.44 -21.37
C PHE A 252 -15.02 5.38 -22.47
N VAL A 253 -16.19 4.76 -22.45
CA VAL A 253 -16.74 3.93 -23.51
C VAL A 253 -17.95 4.66 -24.14
N ASP A 254 -18.17 4.40 -25.43
CA ASP A 254 -19.26 5.00 -26.20
C ASP A 254 -19.75 4.04 -27.32
N ALA A 255 -20.66 4.53 -28.15
CA ALA A 255 -21.22 3.76 -29.26
C ALA A 255 -20.17 3.29 -30.28
N GLN A 256 -19.05 4.00 -30.42
CA GLN A 256 -17.97 3.65 -31.34
C GLN A 256 -16.97 2.68 -30.71
N ASN A 257 -16.77 2.80 -29.39
CA ASN A 257 -15.85 2.02 -28.58
C ASN A 257 -16.59 1.53 -27.33
N PRO A 258 -17.44 0.49 -27.43
CA PRO A 258 -18.27 0.05 -26.32
C PRO A 258 -17.50 -0.74 -25.25
N GLY A 259 -18.10 -0.80 -24.04
CA GLY A 259 -17.63 -1.57 -22.90
C GLY A 259 -18.79 -2.20 -22.15
N SER A 260 -19.21 -3.39 -22.61
CA SER A 260 -20.43 -4.06 -22.13
C SER A 260 -20.28 -4.67 -20.76
N ALA A 261 -19.09 -5.18 -20.38
CA ALA A 261 -18.83 -5.69 -19.04
C ALA A 261 -19.00 -4.57 -18.00
N VAL A 262 -18.21 -3.50 -18.07
CA VAL A 262 -18.25 -2.41 -17.09
C VAL A 262 -19.61 -1.72 -17.02
N THR A 263 -20.31 -1.58 -18.14
CA THR A 263 -21.67 -0.95 -18.14
C THR A 263 -22.74 -1.92 -17.65
N GLY A 264 -22.59 -3.22 -17.90
CA GLY A 264 -23.43 -4.28 -17.34
C GLY A 264 -23.33 -4.35 -15.83
N GLU A 265 -22.10 -4.44 -15.30
CA GLU A 265 -21.86 -4.49 -13.85
C GLU A 265 -22.35 -3.22 -13.14
N THR A 266 -22.11 -2.04 -13.72
CA THR A 266 -22.64 -0.78 -13.17
C THR A 266 -24.17 -0.77 -13.18
N ALA A 267 -24.81 -1.32 -14.20
CA ALA A 267 -26.27 -1.46 -14.26
C ALA A 267 -26.81 -2.36 -13.15
N ALA A 268 -26.11 -3.46 -12.81
CA ALA A 268 -26.47 -4.31 -11.69
C ALA A 268 -26.41 -3.56 -10.35
N SER A 269 -25.31 -2.86 -10.08
CA SER A 269 -25.13 -2.06 -8.86
C SER A 269 -26.26 -1.02 -8.71
N LEU A 270 -26.56 -0.25 -9.77
CA LEU A 270 -27.63 0.75 -9.76
C LEU A 270 -29.03 0.13 -9.60
N ALA A 271 -29.28 -1.07 -10.20
CA ALA A 271 -30.54 -1.79 -10.03
C ALA A 271 -30.76 -2.23 -8.57
N ILE A 272 -29.72 -2.79 -7.94
CA ILE A 272 -29.75 -3.15 -6.50
C ILE A 272 -29.98 -1.90 -5.65
N CYS A 273 -29.21 -0.82 -5.91
CA CYS A 273 -29.35 0.44 -5.20
C CYS A 273 -30.79 0.97 -5.28
N SER A 274 -31.43 0.86 -6.44
CA SER A 274 -32.84 1.28 -6.61
C SER A 274 -33.79 0.50 -5.70
N ILE A 275 -33.55 -0.80 -5.49
CA ILE A 275 -34.34 -1.63 -4.58
C ILE A 275 -34.16 -1.16 -3.13
N LEU A 276 -32.90 -0.98 -2.71
CA LEU A 276 -32.56 -0.65 -1.32
C LEU A 276 -33.08 0.71 -0.89
N PHE A 277 -33.09 1.70 -1.81
CA PHE A 277 -33.52 3.07 -1.53
C PHE A 277 -35.00 3.36 -1.83
N LYS A 278 -35.75 2.37 -2.34
CA LYS A 278 -37.14 2.57 -2.77
C LYS A 278 -38.05 3.23 -1.73
N ASP A 279 -37.92 2.81 -0.47
CA ASP A 279 -38.75 3.35 0.62
C ASP A 279 -38.02 4.44 1.44
N ILE A 280 -36.72 4.61 1.24
CA ILE A 280 -35.86 5.54 2.01
C ILE A 280 -35.73 6.88 1.28
N ASP A 281 -35.40 6.82 -0.01
CA ASP A 281 -35.26 7.96 -0.93
C ASP A 281 -35.78 7.56 -2.31
N PRO A 282 -37.13 7.67 -2.52
CA PRO A 282 -37.73 7.24 -3.78
C PRO A 282 -37.23 8.01 -5.01
N ALA A 283 -36.79 9.26 -4.86
CA ALA A 283 -36.25 10.05 -5.97
C ALA A 283 -34.89 9.56 -6.39
N PHE A 284 -34.01 9.22 -5.46
CA PHE A 284 -32.72 8.62 -5.73
C PHE A 284 -32.89 7.20 -6.30
N SER A 285 -33.82 6.41 -5.75
CA SER A 285 -34.18 5.09 -6.26
C SER A 285 -34.57 5.12 -7.74
N GLU A 286 -35.47 6.05 -8.13
CA GLU A 286 -35.91 6.20 -9.53
C GLU A 286 -34.75 6.64 -10.44
N THR A 287 -33.88 7.53 -9.95
CA THR A 287 -32.67 7.96 -10.68
C THR A 287 -31.75 6.75 -10.93
N CYS A 288 -31.45 5.95 -9.89
CA CYS A 288 -30.65 4.73 -10.02
C CYS A 288 -31.26 3.77 -11.03
N LEU A 289 -32.58 3.51 -10.95
CA LEU A 289 -33.27 2.58 -11.85
C LEU A 289 -33.23 3.08 -13.30
N SER A 290 -33.39 4.37 -13.54
CA SER A 290 -33.32 4.98 -14.87
C SER A 290 -31.92 4.78 -15.49
N HIS A 291 -30.85 5.09 -14.74
CA HIS A 291 -29.48 4.87 -15.19
C HIS A 291 -29.17 3.38 -15.39
N ALA A 292 -29.64 2.50 -14.48
CA ALA A 292 -29.48 1.04 -14.62
C ALA A 292 -30.06 0.51 -15.93
N LYS A 293 -31.30 0.91 -16.25
CA LYS A 293 -31.95 0.53 -17.52
C LYS A 293 -31.22 1.03 -18.75
N SER A 294 -30.73 2.29 -18.70
CA SER A 294 -30.00 2.90 -19.80
C SER A 294 -28.63 2.22 -20.03
N LEU A 295 -27.85 2.00 -18.98
CA LEU A 295 -26.55 1.30 -19.07
C LEU A 295 -26.73 -0.15 -19.52
N TYR A 296 -27.75 -0.86 -18.99
CA TYR A 296 -28.05 -2.20 -19.45
C TYR A 296 -28.43 -2.25 -20.95
N ALA A 297 -29.26 -1.30 -21.40
CA ALA A 297 -29.62 -1.21 -22.81
C ALA A 297 -28.38 -0.93 -23.71
N PHE A 298 -27.46 -0.10 -23.24
CA PHE A 298 -26.19 0.15 -23.92
C PHE A 298 -25.34 -1.13 -24.00
N ALA A 299 -25.12 -1.83 -22.86
CA ALA A 299 -24.37 -3.07 -22.79
C ALA A 299 -24.98 -4.16 -23.71
N ASP A 300 -26.31 -4.35 -23.60
CA ASP A 300 -27.06 -5.36 -24.38
C ASP A 300 -27.09 -5.04 -25.90
N LYS A 301 -27.05 -3.77 -26.26
CA LYS A 301 -27.05 -3.33 -27.68
C LYS A 301 -25.75 -3.68 -28.38
N TYR A 302 -24.61 -3.40 -27.75
CA TYR A 302 -23.31 -3.48 -28.39
C TYR A 302 -22.59 -4.82 -28.18
N LYS A 303 -22.68 -5.42 -26.99
CA LYS A 303 -22.08 -6.72 -26.65
C LYS A 303 -20.57 -6.78 -27.03
N SER A 304 -19.81 -5.80 -26.56
CA SER A 304 -18.41 -5.63 -26.91
C SER A 304 -17.67 -4.81 -25.85
N ASP A 305 -16.43 -5.16 -25.56
CA ASP A 305 -15.50 -4.45 -24.69
C ASP A 305 -14.36 -3.77 -25.43
N ALA A 306 -14.55 -3.50 -26.73
CA ALA A 306 -13.49 -2.93 -27.57
C ALA A 306 -12.98 -1.55 -27.10
N GLY A 307 -13.78 -0.80 -26.35
CA GLY A 307 -13.42 0.51 -25.77
C GLY A 307 -12.86 0.45 -24.36
N TYR A 308 -12.95 -0.69 -23.69
CA TYR A 308 -12.46 -0.87 -22.31
C TYR A 308 -10.97 -1.21 -22.32
N THR A 309 -10.13 -0.22 -22.61
CA THR A 309 -8.70 -0.43 -22.93
C THR A 309 -7.73 0.21 -21.92
N ALA A 310 -8.09 1.30 -21.24
CA ALA A 310 -7.21 1.97 -20.29
C ALA A 310 -6.94 1.13 -19.01
N ALA A 311 -7.85 0.20 -18.71
CA ALA A 311 -7.72 -0.74 -17.61
C ALA A 311 -6.91 -2.01 -17.98
N ASN A 312 -6.43 -2.13 -19.22
CA ASN A 312 -5.62 -3.28 -19.63
C ASN A 312 -4.35 -3.41 -18.79
N GLY A 313 -4.10 -4.62 -18.30
CA GLY A 313 -2.99 -4.92 -17.40
C GLY A 313 -3.32 -4.76 -15.92
N PHE A 314 -4.47 -4.13 -15.59
CA PHE A 314 -5.02 -4.01 -14.24
C PHE A 314 -6.30 -4.84 -14.11
N TYR A 315 -7.35 -4.47 -14.84
CA TYR A 315 -8.68 -5.07 -14.78
C TYR A 315 -9.19 -5.45 -16.17
N ASN A 316 -8.59 -6.48 -16.75
CA ASN A 316 -9.07 -7.00 -18.04
C ASN A 316 -10.35 -7.82 -17.83
N SER A 317 -11.35 -7.61 -18.67
CA SER A 317 -12.54 -8.48 -18.72
C SER A 317 -12.19 -9.81 -19.40
N TRP A 318 -11.76 -10.80 -18.61
CA TRP A 318 -11.37 -12.13 -19.08
C TRP A 318 -12.57 -13.04 -19.35
N SER A 319 -13.64 -12.92 -18.54
CA SER A 319 -14.90 -13.68 -18.69
C SER A 319 -15.72 -13.20 -19.88
N GLY A 320 -15.46 -11.98 -20.35
CA GLY A 320 -16.24 -11.26 -21.34
C GLY A 320 -17.32 -10.39 -20.68
N PHE A 321 -18.55 -10.42 -21.21
CA PHE A 321 -19.64 -9.53 -20.76
C PHE A 321 -20.99 -10.24 -20.61
N TYR A 322 -21.09 -11.53 -20.91
CA TYR A 322 -22.36 -12.24 -20.83
C TYR A 322 -22.80 -12.56 -19.40
N ASP A 323 -21.86 -12.72 -18.50
CA ASP A 323 -22.12 -12.90 -17.08
C ASP A 323 -22.64 -11.62 -16.45
N GLU A 324 -22.08 -10.45 -16.75
CA GLU A 324 -22.60 -9.15 -16.30
C GLU A 324 -23.96 -8.84 -16.93
N LEU A 325 -24.17 -9.18 -18.21
CA LEU A 325 -25.48 -9.05 -18.83
C LEU A 325 -26.54 -9.95 -18.17
N SER A 326 -26.17 -11.18 -17.75
CA SER A 326 -27.07 -12.06 -17.00
C SER A 326 -27.33 -11.53 -15.60
N TRP A 327 -26.27 -11.11 -14.90
CA TRP A 327 -26.28 -10.56 -13.56
C TRP A 327 -27.15 -9.31 -13.45
N ALA A 328 -26.89 -8.32 -14.31
CA ALA A 328 -27.67 -7.08 -14.36
C ALA A 328 -29.14 -7.32 -14.72
N ALA A 329 -29.40 -8.26 -15.65
CA ALA A 329 -30.76 -8.56 -16.04
C ALA A 329 -31.58 -9.16 -14.90
N VAL A 330 -31.03 -10.09 -14.10
CA VAL A 330 -31.77 -10.65 -12.97
C VAL A 330 -32.02 -9.61 -11.89
N TRP A 331 -31.09 -8.68 -11.63
CA TRP A 331 -31.31 -7.58 -10.72
C TRP A 331 -32.36 -6.56 -11.23
N LEU A 332 -32.34 -6.26 -12.52
CA LEU A 332 -33.40 -5.42 -13.15
C LEU A 332 -34.77 -6.12 -13.09
N TYR A 333 -34.83 -7.44 -13.22
CA TYR A 333 -36.07 -8.19 -12.97
C TYR A 333 -36.55 -8.00 -11.54
N ARG A 334 -35.70 -8.16 -10.54
CA ARG A 334 -36.03 -7.93 -9.12
C ARG A 334 -36.46 -6.49 -8.83
N ALA A 335 -35.84 -5.49 -9.47
CA ALA A 335 -36.17 -4.10 -9.31
C ALA A 335 -37.51 -3.70 -9.94
N THR A 336 -37.88 -4.32 -11.07
CA THR A 336 -38.99 -3.89 -11.90
C THR A 336 -40.19 -4.84 -11.94
N GLY A 337 -39.97 -6.14 -11.73
CA GLY A 337 -40.94 -7.20 -11.99
C GLY A 337 -41.18 -7.48 -13.48
N ASP A 338 -40.45 -6.86 -14.41
CA ASP A 338 -40.58 -7.06 -15.85
C ASP A 338 -39.91 -8.37 -16.28
N ALA A 339 -40.74 -9.36 -16.65
CA ALA A 339 -40.32 -10.70 -17.08
C ALA A 339 -39.39 -10.70 -18.31
N SER A 340 -39.33 -9.62 -19.07
CA SER A 340 -38.39 -9.52 -20.19
C SER A 340 -36.93 -9.57 -19.72
N TYR A 341 -36.60 -8.96 -18.57
CA TYR A 341 -35.27 -9.03 -17.98
C TYR A 341 -34.94 -10.45 -17.50
N LEU A 342 -35.87 -11.15 -16.84
CA LEU A 342 -35.63 -12.54 -16.47
C LEU A 342 -35.39 -13.42 -17.72
N SER A 343 -36.10 -13.17 -18.81
CA SER A 343 -35.87 -13.86 -20.08
C SER A 343 -34.46 -13.56 -20.64
N ARG A 344 -33.99 -12.33 -20.53
CA ARG A 344 -32.63 -11.95 -20.92
C ARG A 344 -31.57 -12.59 -20.04
N ALA A 345 -31.75 -12.60 -18.73
CA ALA A 345 -30.81 -13.26 -17.81
C ALA A 345 -30.64 -14.74 -18.19
N LYS A 346 -31.75 -15.45 -18.47
CA LYS A 346 -31.78 -16.85 -18.91
C LYS A 346 -31.20 -17.05 -20.32
N GLU A 347 -31.27 -16.07 -21.21
CA GLU A 347 -30.64 -16.07 -22.54
C GLU A 347 -29.12 -15.96 -22.45
N TYR A 348 -28.61 -15.07 -21.57
CA TYR A 348 -27.18 -14.77 -21.49
C TYR A 348 -26.42 -15.72 -20.58
N TYR A 349 -27.00 -16.23 -19.53
CA TYR A 349 -26.38 -17.17 -18.62
C TYR A 349 -25.65 -18.34 -19.32
N PRO A 350 -26.23 -19.07 -20.31
CA PRO A 350 -25.53 -20.15 -21.01
C PRO A 350 -24.38 -19.67 -21.94
N LYS A 351 -24.23 -18.36 -22.15
CA LYS A 351 -23.14 -17.77 -22.95
C LYS A 351 -21.96 -17.35 -22.09
N ALA A 352 -22.15 -17.21 -20.80
CA ALA A 352 -21.08 -17.02 -19.83
C ALA A 352 -20.26 -18.32 -19.66
N ASN A 353 -19.04 -18.22 -19.17
CA ASN A 353 -18.13 -19.37 -19.03
C ASN A 353 -18.46 -20.23 -17.82
N GLN A 354 -19.57 -21.03 -17.91
CA GLN A 354 -20.10 -21.82 -16.79
C GLN A 354 -19.23 -23.00 -16.34
N ASP A 355 -18.28 -23.44 -17.15
CA ASP A 355 -17.44 -24.59 -16.85
C ASP A 355 -16.13 -24.18 -16.16
N PHE A 356 -15.93 -22.88 -15.91
CA PHE A 356 -14.76 -22.36 -15.25
C PHE A 356 -14.95 -22.35 -13.72
N ASN A 357 -14.18 -23.17 -13.02
CA ASN A 357 -14.23 -23.23 -11.57
C ASN A 357 -13.41 -22.11 -10.95
N TRP A 358 -13.91 -20.87 -11.00
CA TRP A 358 -13.32 -19.69 -10.38
C TRP A 358 -14.13 -19.27 -9.13
N SER A 359 -13.95 -18.05 -8.62
CA SER A 359 -14.78 -17.45 -7.58
C SER A 359 -15.61 -16.34 -8.19
N LEU A 360 -16.74 -16.01 -7.57
CA LEU A 360 -17.40 -14.74 -7.82
C LEU A 360 -16.41 -13.61 -7.55
N CYS A 361 -16.16 -12.79 -8.55
CA CYS A 361 -15.20 -11.67 -8.47
C CYS A 361 -15.57 -10.58 -9.49
N TRP A 362 -14.77 -9.51 -9.52
CA TRP A 362 -14.99 -8.36 -10.40
C TRP A 362 -14.98 -8.69 -11.90
N ASP A 363 -14.31 -9.78 -12.30
CA ASP A 363 -14.24 -10.25 -13.69
C ASP A 363 -15.32 -11.28 -14.02
N ASP A 364 -15.78 -12.04 -13.03
CA ASP A 364 -16.68 -13.19 -13.26
C ASP A 364 -17.81 -13.22 -12.23
N VAL A 365 -19.00 -12.80 -12.67
CA VAL A 365 -20.24 -12.76 -11.85
C VAL A 365 -21.24 -13.86 -12.20
N HIS A 366 -20.87 -14.84 -13.06
CA HIS A 366 -21.80 -15.86 -13.53
C HIS A 366 -22.43 -16.68 -12.40
N ILE A 367 -21.65 -16.98 -11.34
CA ILE A 367 -22.17 -17.77 -10.22
C ILE A 367 -23.17 -16.99 -9.36
N GLY A 368 -22.96 -15.66 -9.23
CA GLY A 368 -23.94 -14.76 -8.62
C GLY A 368 -25.26 -14.80 -9.39
N ALA A 369 -25.20 -14.67 -10.72
CA ALA A 369 -26.37 -14.79 -11.59
C ALA A 369 -27.05 -16.17 -11.45
N ALA A 370 -26.29 -17.27 -11.34
CA ALA A 370 -26.83 -18.61 -11.13
C ALA A 370 -27.60 -18.74 -9.80
N VAL A 371 -27.06 -18.20 -8.71
CA VAL A 371 -27.72 -18.18 -7.39
C VAL A 371 -29.07 -17.47 -7.50
N LEU A 372 -29.09 -16.25 -8.08
CA LEU A 372 -30.32 -15.48 -8.22
C LEU A 372 -31.33 -16.18 -9.14
N LEU A 373 -30.90 -16.71 -10.29
CA LEU A 373 -31.77 -17.45 -11.21
C LEU A 373 -32.31 -18.70 -10.56
N SER A 374 -31.55 -19.41 -9.72
CA SER A 374 -32.01 -20.56 -8.97
C SER A 374 -33.11 -20.21 -7.98
N GLN A 375 -32.97 -19.05 -7.29
CA GLN A 375 -33.97 -18.56 -6.35
C GLN A 375 -35.26 -18.12 -7.07
N GLU A 376 -35.13 -17.44 -8.21
CA GLU A 376 -36.28 -16.94 -8.97
C GLU A 376 -37.06 -18.03 -9.69
N THR A 377 -36.40 -19.11 -10.11
CA THR A 377 -37.03 -20.09 -11.04
C THR A 377 -37.16 -21.51 -10.46
N GLY A 378 -36.30 -21.88 -9.53
CA GLY A 378 -36.18 -23.27 -9.07
C GLY A 378 -35.72 -24.24 -10.16
N GLU A 379 -35.26 -23.76 -11.31
CA GLU A 379 -34.86 -24.60 -12.44
C GLU A 379 -33.56 -25.35 -12.13
N LYS A 380 -33.53 -26.65 -12.47
CA LYS A 380 -32.39 -27.54 -12.20
C LYS A 380 -31.09 -27.06 -12.88
N THR A 381 -31.20 -26.37 -14.01
CA THR A 381 -30.04 -25.81 -14.71
C THR A 381 -29.22 -24.93 -13.78
N TYR A 382 -29.87 -24.06 -13.02
CA TYR A 382 -29.20 -23.10 -12.14
C TYR A 382 -28.85 -23.73 -10.79
N THR A 383 -29.77 -24.50 -10.16
CA THR A 383 -29.48 -25.15 -8.88
C THR A 383 -28.29 -26.10 -9.00
N GLN A 384 -28.23 -26.89 -10.09
CA GLN A 384 -27.12 -27.82 -10.33
C GLN A 384 -25.79 -27.07 -10.65
N ALA A 385 -25.86 -25.93 -11.31
CA ALA A 385 -24.68 -25.12 -11.56
C ALA A 385 -24.09 -24.55 -10.25
N VAL A 386 -24.96 -24.00 -9.38
CA VAL A 386 -24.54 -23.51 -8.04
C VAL A 386 -24.00 -24.67 -7.20
N GLU A 387 -24.67 -25.81 -7.17
CA GLU A 387 -24.22 -26.98 -6.41
C GLU A 387 -22.90 -27.54 -6.94
N LYS A 388 -22.67 -27.61 -8.25
CA LYS A 388 -21.42 -28.06 -8.86
C LYS A 388 -20.28 -27.11 -8.43
N HIS A 389 -20.53 -25.80 -8.48
CA HIS A 389 -19.57 -24.78 -8.06
C HIS A 389 -19.24 -24.88 -6.57
N LEU A 390 -20.24 -24.93 -5.70
CA LEU A 390 -20.03 -25.02 -4.25
C LEU A 390 -19.46 -26.36 -3.83
N ASP A 391 -19.79 -27.46 -4.52
CA ASP A 391 -19.15 -28.77 -4.30
C ASP A 391 -17.64 -28.69 -4.63
N PHE A 392 -17.24 -27.98 -5.70
CA PHE A 392 -15.81 -27.74 -5.98
C PHE A 392 -15.10 -27.05 -4.80
N TRP A 393 -15.72 -26.06 -4.19
CA TRP A 393 -15.17 -25.34 -3.04
C TRP A 393 -15.22 -26.14 -1.72
N THR A 394 -16.03 -27.18 -1.62
CA THR A 394 -16.30 -27.92 -0.37
C THR A 394 -15.86 -29.39 -0.45
N THR A 395 -16.76 -30.27 -0.86
CA THR A 395 -16.61 -31.75 -0.82
C THR A 395 -15.94 -32.34 -2.05
N GLY A 396 -15.84 -31.58 -3.12
CA GLY A 396 -15.48 -32.01 -4.47
C GLY A 396 -16.67 -32.28 -5.36
N THR A 397 -16.53 -32.02 -6.66
CA THR A 397 -17.56 -32.30 -7.69
C THR A 397 -17.72 -33.78 -7.92
N ALA A 398 -18.79 -34.19 -8.62
CA ALA A 398 -19.00 -35.58 -9.01
C ALA A 398 -17.89 -36.15 -9.90
N SER A 399 -17.12 -35.30 -10.62
CA SER A 399 -15.93 -35.70 -11.37
C SER A 399 -14.67 -35.84 -10.52
N GLY A 400 -14.73 -35.45 -9.23
CA GLY A 400 -13.61 -35.49 -8.29
C GLY A 400 -12.74 -34.22 -8.29
N GLU A 401 -13.14 -33.19 -9.00
CA GLU A 401 -12.46 -31.89 -8.97
C GLU A 401 -12.77 -31.15 -7.65
N ARG A 402 -11.76 -30.59 -7.02
CA ARG A 402 -11.90 -29.86 -5.77
C ARG A 402 -10.82 -28.79 -5.66
N ILE A 403 -11.16 -27.66 -5.03
CA ILE A 403 -10.22 -26.62 -4.65
C ILE A 403 -9.10 -27.18 -3.75
N THR A 404 -7.91 -26.63 -3.88
CA THR A 404 -6.81 -26.95 -2.97
C THR A 404 -7.05 -26.27 -1.63
N TYR A 405 -6.83 -26.98 -0.53
CA TYR A 405 -6.81 -26.39 0.81
C TYR A 405 -5.37 -26.24 1.29
N THR A 406 -5.06 -25.10 1.87
CA THR A 406 -3.80 -24.93 2.59
C THR A 406 -3.72 -25.86 3.80
N PRO A 407 -2.54 -26.13 4.36
CA PRO A 407 -2.39 -26.96 5.57
C PRO A 407 -3.26 -26.51 6.75
N LYS A 408 -3.56 -25.21 6.89
CA LYS A 408 -4.42 -24.66 7.95
C LYS A 408 -5.87 -24.47 7.56
N GLY A 409 -6.26 -24.84 6.33
CA GLY A 409 -7.65 -24.96 5.92
C GLY A 409 -8.23 -23.79 5.10
N LEU A 410 -7.41 -22.90 4.55
CA LEU A 410 -7.89 -21.94 3.55
C LEU A 410 -8.21 -22.66 2.23
N ALA A 411 -9.37 -22.41 1.67
CA ALA A 411 -9.70 -22.81 0.29
C ALA A 411 -8.95 -21.89 -0.68
N TRP A 412 -7.79 -22.33 -1.15
CA TRP A 412 -6.82 -21.51 -1.86
C TRP A 412 -6.98 -21.63 -3.38
N LEU A 413 -7.33 -20.53 -4.04
CA LEU A 413 -7.56 -20.48 -5.48
C LEU A 413 -6.36 -19.93 -6.24
N ASP A 414 -5.85 -18.79 -5.80
CA ASP A 414 -4.79 -18.04 -6.46
C ASP A 414 -3.89 -17.35 -5.45
N SER A 415 -2.66 -17.04 -5.85
CA SER A 415 -1.65 -16.36 -5.02
C SER A 415 -1.94 -14.89 -4.79
N TRP A 416 -2.63 -14.24 -5.71
CA TRP A 416 -2.96 -12.82 -5.61
C TRP A 416 -4.34 -12.62 -5.00
N GLY A 417 -4.37 -12.29 -3.72
CA GLY A 417 -5.63 -12.07 -3.01
C GLY A 417 -6.37 -13.37 -2.66
N SER A 418 -5.67 -14.38 -2.11
CA SER A 418 -6.25 -15.68 -1.79
C SER A 418 -7.50 -15.61 -0.90
N LEU A 419 -7.52 -14.68 0.06
CA LEU A 419 -8.67 -14.47 0.96
C LEU A 419 -9.86 -13.82 0.26
N ARG A 420 -9.64 -12.96 -0.72
CA ARG A 420 -10.71 -12.38 -1.54
C ARG A 420 -11.60 -13.47 -2.12
N TYR A 421 -11.00 -14.47 -2.75
CA TYR A 421 -11.71 -15.57 -3.38
C TYR A 421 -12.39 -16.49 -2.38
N ALA A 422 -11.66 -16.90 -1.34
CA ALA A 422 -12.19 -17.82 -0.32
C ALA A 422 -13.38 -17.23 0.45
N THR A 423 -13.28 -15.97 0.85
CA THR A 423 -14.37 -15.32 1.61
C THR A 423 -15.57 -14.97 0.74
N THR A 424 -15.37 -14.67 -0.55
CA THR A 424 -16.49 -14.46 -1.47
C THR A 424 -17.19 -15.77 -1.82
N ALA A 425 -16.44 -16.85 -2.06
CA ALA A 425 -17.04 -18.18 -2.23
C ALA A 425 -17.81 -18.61 -0.97
N ALA A 426 -17.31 -18.27 0.21
CA ALA A 426 -17.97 -18.50 1.49
C ALA A 426 -19.25 -17.67 1.64
N PHE A 427 -19.28 -16.42 1.18
CA PHE A 427 -20.48 -15.61 1.11
C PHE A 427 -21.54 -16.26 0.20
N VAL A 428 -21.18 -16.65 -1.03
CA VAL A 428 -22.09 -17.35 -1.95
C VAL A 428 -22.63 -18.64 -1.33
N ALA A 429 -21.76 -19.42 -0.67
CA ALA A 429 -22.15 -20.66 0.00
C ALA A 429 -23.16 -20.40 1.13
N SER A 430 -22.94 -19.35 1.93
CA SER A 430 -23.85 -18.98 3.02
C SER A 430 -25.23 -18.53 2.51
N VAL A 431 -25.26 -17.69 1.45
CA VAL A 431 -26.51 -17.26 0.81
C VAL A 431 -27.28 -18.46 0.25
N TYR A 432 -26.61 -19.33 -0.50
CA TYR A 432 -27.28 -20.47 -1.10
C TYR A 432 -27.74 -21.50 -0.06
N SER A 433 -26.98 -21.73 1.02
CA SER A 433 -27.32 -22.66 2.09
C SER A 433 -28.66 -22.33 2.79
N GLU A 434 -29.01 -21.04 2.85
CA GLU A 434 -30.27 -20.56 3.44
C GLU A 434 -31.42 -20.53 2.44
N SER A 435 -31.14 -20.64 1.15
CA SER A 435 -32.15 -20.67 0.09
C SER A 435 -33.04 -21.90 0.18
N ASP A 436 -34.35 -21.73 -0.15
CA ASP A 436 -35.33 -22.82 -0.21
C ASP A 436 -35.00 -23.85 -1.29
N VAL A 437 -34.26 -23.48 -2.32
CA VAL A 437 -33.86 -24.36 -3.42
C VAL A 437 -32.64 -25.21 -3.11
N CYS A 438 -31.90 -24.88 -2.03
CA CYS A 438 -30.73 -25.65 -1.59
C CYS A 438 -31.19 -27.00 -1.00
N PRO A 439 -30.66 -28.16 -1.47
CA PRO A 439 -30.93 -29.44 -0.88
C PRO A 439 -30.57 -29.50 0.61
N SER A 440 -31.47 -30.01 1.46
CA SER A 440 -31.25 -30.05 2.91
C SER A 440 -29.95 -30.76 3.32
N ALA A 441 -29.51 -31.76 2.54
CA ALA A 441 -28.26 -32.49 2.78
C ALA A 441 -26.99 -31.66 2.52
N LYS A 442 -27.11 -30.52 1.83
CA LYS A 442 -25.99 -29.66 1.48
C LYS A 442 -25.94 -28.37 2.33
N LYS A 443 -27.03 -27.98 2.97
CA LYS A 443 -27.13 -26.73 3.74
C LYS A 443 -26.04 -26.61 4.79
N ASP A 444 -25.86 -27.62 5.62
CA ASP A 444 -24.83 -27.56 6.69
C ASP A 444 -23.41 -27.59 6.12
N ILE A 445 -23.18 -28.35 5.03
CA ILE A 445 -21.85 -28.41 4.38
C ILE A 445 -21.41 -27.01 3.91
N TYR A 446 -22.31 -26.30 3.21
CA TYR A 446 -22.03 -24.96 2.69
C TYR A 446 -21.94 -23.92 3.79
N TRP A 447 -22.77 -24.05 4.84
CA TRP A 447 -22.68 -23.17 6.00
C TRP A 447 -21.39 -23.38 6.79
N ASP A 448 -20.99 -24.62 7.05
CA ASP A 448 -19.74 -24.93 7.75
C ASP A 448 -18.51 -24.43 6.97
N PHE A 449 -18.55 -24.51 5.64
CA PHE A 449 -17.52 -23.90 4.79
C PHE A 449 -17.45 -22.39 5.01
N ALA A 450 -18.59 -21.71 5.02
CA ALA A 450 -18.65 -20.26 5.25
C ALA A 450 -18.05 -19.87 6.62
N VAL A 451 -18.43 -20.59 7.68
CA VAL A 451 -17.90 -20.38 9.04
C VAL A 451 -16.38 -20.59 9.11
N ASN A 452 -15.89 -21.66 8.46
CA ASN A 452 -14.47 -22.02 8.48
C ASN A 452 -13.60 -21.00 7.72
N GLN A 453 -14.05 -20.53 6.54
CA GLN A 453 -13.28 -19.52 5.81
C GLN A 453 -13.29 -18.15 6.50
N ALA A 454 -14.41 -17.74 7.11
CA ALA A 454 -14.46 -16.56 7.96
C ALA A 454 -13.54 -16.70 9.19
N GLY A 455 -13.56 -17.87 9.83
CA GLY A 455 -12.68 -18.17 10.97
C GLY A 455 -11.20 -18.06 10.61
N TYR A 456 -10.83 -18.59 9.44
CA TYR A 456 -9.46 -18.46 8.92
C TYR A 456 -9.06 -16.99 8.77
N ALA A 457 -9.91 -16.16 8.15
CA ALA A 457 -9.65 -14.73 7.95
C ALA A 457 -9.59 -13.94 9.26
N LEU A 458 -10.37 -14.33 10.27
CA LEU A 458 -10.51 -13.59 11.54
C LEU A 458 -9.55 -14.03 12.64
N GLY A 459 -8.82 -15.18 12.48
CA GLY A 459 -7.80 -15.51 13.46
C GLY A 459 -7.62 -16.98 13.84
N ASP A 460 -8.23 -17.94 13.16
CA ASP A 460 -8.12 -19.38 13.47
C ASP A 460 -6.68 -19.91 13.40
N THR A 461 -5.85 -19.24 12.60
CA THR A 461 -4.44 -19.57 12.41
C THR A 461 -3.48 -18.90 13.40
N GLY A 462 -4.02 -18.15 14.38
CA GLY A 462 -3.26 -17.34 15.35
C GLY A 462 -2.95 -15.92 14.85
N ARG A 463 -3.50 -15.55 13.70
CA ARG A 463 -3.40 -14.22 13.07
C ARG A 463 -4.75 -13.85 12.47
N SER A 464 -5.21 -12.62 12.68
CA SER A 464 -6.26 -12.01 11.88
C SER A 464 -5.67 -11.44 10.60
N PHE A 465 -6.37 -11.59 9.48
CA PHE A 465 -6.04 -10.94 8.21
C PHE A 465 -6.89 -9.68 7.96
N MET A 466 -7.74 -9.33 8.92
CA MET A 466 -8.51 -8.11 8.93
C MET A 466 -7.82 -7.06 9.78
N ILE A 467 -7.39 -5.96 9.18
CA ILE A 467 -6.66 -4.89 9.86
C ILE A 467 -7.51 -4.26 10.97
N GLY A 468 -6.92 -4.10 12.13
CA GLY A 468 -7.58 -3.51 13.29
C GLY A 468 -8.59 -4.43 14.02
N PHE A 469 -8.67 -5.72 13.64
CA PHE A 469 -9.54 -6.70 14.28
C PHE A 469 -8.74 -7.92 14.75
N GLY A 470 -9.05 -8.42 15.97
CA GLY A 470 -8.42 -9.61 16.51
C GLY A 470 -6.95 -9.40 16.90
N GLU A 471 -6.18 -10.49 16.91
CA GLU A 471 -4.76 -10.48 17.30
C GLU A 471 -3.84 -10.62 16.09
N ASN A 472 -2.64 -10.04 16.17
CA ASN A 472 -1.59 -10.15 15.15
C ASN A 472 -2.07 -9.77 13.73
N TYR A 473 -2.97 -8.79 13.63
CA TYR A 473 -3.43 -8.31 12.33
C TYR A 473 -2.30 -7.58 11.58
N PRO A 474 -2.38 -7.48 10.23
CA PRO A 474 -1.38 -6.79 9.43
C PRO A 474 -1.28 -5.30 9.77
N VAL A 475 -0.05 -4.79 9.83
CA VAL A 475 0.24 -3.38 10.14
C VAL A 475 0.97 -2.66 9.01
N HIS A 476 1.33 -3.38 7.93
CA HIS A 476 2.03 -2.86 6.77
C HIS A 476 1.28 -3.17 5.46
N PRO A 477 -0.02 -2.80 5.33
CA PRO A 477 -0.73 -3.05 4.08
C PRO A 477 -0.06 -2.31 2.92
N HIS A 478 -0.10 -2.93 1.73
CA HIS A 478 0.31 -2.27 0.49
C HIS A 478 -0.72 -1.19 0.11
N HIS A 479 -0.65 -0.02 0.78
CA HIS A 479 -1.61 1.06 0.61
C HIS A 479 -0.95 2.42 0.86
N ARG A 480 -0.84 3.26 -0.18
CA ARG A 480 -0.11 4.53 -0.19
C ARG A 480 -0.53 5.48 0.92
N THR A 481 -1.82 5.82 0.96
CA THR A 481 -2.34 6.79 1.94
C THR A 481 -2.24 6.29 3.38
N ALA A 482 -2.49 4.99 3.64
CA ALA A 482 -2.37 4.42 4.97
C ALA A 482 -0.91 4.32 5.43
N GLN A 483 0.01 3.95 4.53
CA GLN A 483 1.44 3.96 4.83
C GLN A 483 1.92 5.39 5.11
N GLY A 484 1.38 6.39 4.39
CA GLY A 484 1.57 7.81 4.70
C GLY A 484 2.98 8.32 4.40
N SER A 485 3.64 7.81 3.34
CA SER A 485 4.91 8.33 2.89
C SER A 485 4.79 9.81 2.52
N TYR A 486 5.69 10.60 3.08
CA TYR A 486 5.82 12.00 2.70
C TYR A 486 6.92 12.21 1.64
N SER A 487 7.78 11.19 1.40
CA SER A 487 9.00 11.28 0.57
C SER A 487 8.93 10.46 -0.72
N ASP A 488 7.74 9.99 -1.15
CA ASP A 488 7.58 9.11 -2.31
C ASP A 488 8.43 7.82 -2.20
N ASN A 489 8.31 7.14 -1.05
CA ASN A 489 9.12 5.96 -0.76
C ASN A 489 8.32 4.93 0.05
N MET A 490 8.15 3.71 -0.48
CA MET A 490 7.47 2.61 0.21
C MET A 490 8.13 2.19 1.53
N ASN A 491 9.43 2.47 1.72
CA ASN A 491 10.18 2.10 2.91
C ASN A 491 10.27 3.23 3.93
N ASP A 492 9.66 4.39 3.64
CA ASP A 492 9.71 5.55 4.52
C ASP A 492 8.30 6.20 4.65
N PRO A 493 7.69 6.12 5.85
CA PRO A 493 8.19 5.51 7.08
C PRO A 493 8.16 3.97 7.01
N GLY A 494 9.08 3.33 7.74
CA GLY A 494 9.18 1.86 7.81
C GLY A 494 7.97 1.17 8.46
N THR A 495 7.06 1.93 9.08
CA THR A 495 5.79 1.48 9.66
C THR A 495 4.69 2.38 9.16
N SER A 496 3.55 1.81 8.77
CA SER A 496 2.40 2.61 8.33
C SER A 496 1.96 3.59 9.40
N ARG A 497 1.73 4.84 8.99
CA ARG A 497 1.34 5.94 9.90
C ARG A 497 -0.10 5.81 10.37
N HIS A 498 -0.94 5.16 9.56
CA HIS A 498 -2.38 5.06 9.80
C HIS A 498 -2.83 3.60 9.83
N VAL A 499 -3.86 3.33 10.63
CA VAL A 499 -4.52 2.02 10.68
C VAL A 499 -5.64 2.00 9.64
N LEU A 500 -5.47 1.22 8.59
CA LEU A 500 -6.50 0.99 7.57
C LEU A 500 -7.55 0.01 8.09
N CYS A 501 -8.28 0.45 9.11
CA CYS A 501 -9.17 -0.39 9.90
C CYS A 501 -10.29 -1.01 9.05
N GLY A 502 -10.44 -2.31 9.17
CA GLY A 502 -11.48 -3.08 8.50
C GLY A 502 -11.09 -3.64 7.13
N ALA A 503 -9.91 -3.29 6.61
CA ALA A 503 -9.43 -3.85 5.36
C ALA A 503 -9.06 -5.33 5.53
N LEU A 504 -9.46 -6.16 4.58
CA LEU A 504 -9.00 -7.53 4.41
C LEU A 504 -7.78 -7.52 3.50
N VAL A 505 -6.63 -8.02 3.94
CA VAL A 505 -5.46 -8.16 3.10
C VAL A 505 -5.58 -9.35 2.15
N GLY A 506 -4.77 -9.38 1.10
CA GLY A 506 -4.76 -10.43 0.09
C GLY A 506 -4.71 -11.84 0.63
N GLY A 507 -3.91 -12.07 1.67
CA GLY A 507 -3.86 -13.36 2.36
C GLY A 507 -2.63 -14.21 2.04
N PRO A 508 -2.54 -15.42 2.60
CA PRO A 508 -1.36 -16.25 2.53
C PRO A 508 -1.20 -16.97 1.18
N ASP A 509 -0.02 -17.52 0.98
CA ASP A 509 0.28 -18.46 -0.10
C ASP A 509 -0.36 -19.86 0.14
N ALA A 510 -0.17 -20.77 -0.82
CA ALA A 510 -0.72 -22.14 -0.75
C ALA A 510 -0.19 -22.98 0.43
N SER A 511 0.85 -22.52 1.12
CA SER A 511 1.50 -23.17 2.27
C SER A 511 1.19 -22.48 3.60
N ASP A 512 0.25 -21.54 3.63
CA ASP A 512 -0.06 -20.63 4.75
C ASP A 512 1.06 -19.64 5.10
N GLY A 513 2.01 -19.42 4.18
CA GLY A 513 3.06 -18.42 4.32
C GLY A 513 2.48 -17.01 4.12
N TYR A 514 2.82 -16.09 5.01
CA TYR A 514 2.38 -14.69 4.94
C TYR A 514 3.43 -13.77 5.52
N GLU A 515 3.77 -12.73 4.79
CA GLU A 515 4.72 -11.70 5.18
C GLU A 515 4.02 -10.34 5.23
N ASP A 516 4.06 -9.69 6.41
CA ASP A 516 3.45 -8.38 6.62
C ASP A 516 4.43 -7.28 6.23
N THR A 517 4.57 -7.03 4.93
CA THR A 517 5.41 -5.95 4.39
C THR A 517 4.66 -5.14 3.34
N VAL A 518 4.92 -3.83 3.31
CA VAL A 518 4.30 -2.92 2.37
C VAL A 518 4.66 -3.24 0.91
N THR A 519 5.81 -3.86 0.68
CA THR A 519 6.30 -4.19 -0.67
C THR A 519 5.70 -5.47 -1.25
N ASN A 520 5.07 -6.31 -0.42
CA ASN A 520 4.44 -7.54 -0.87
C ASN A 520 2.98 -7.32 -1.26
N TYR A 521 2.74 -6.88 -2.49
CA TYR A 521 1.40 -6.62 -3.00
C TYR A 521 0.56 -7.89 -3.22
N ASN A 522 1.16 -9.07 -3.46
CA ASN A 522 0.39 -10.31 -3.66
C ASN A 522 -0.40 -10.72 -2.41
N THR A 523 0.22 -10.63 -1.23
CA THR A 523 -0.36 -11.12 0.03
C THR A 523 -0.88 -9.99 0.91
N ASN A 524 -0.34 -8.76 0.76
CA ASN A 524 -0.59 -7.65 1.68
C ASN A 524 -1.32 -6.45 1.03
N GLU A 525 -1.70 -6.57 -0.24
CA GLU A 525 -2.61 -5.60 -0.87
C GLU A 525 -3.99 -5.70 -0.22
N VAL A 526 -4.69 -4.57 -0.24
CA VAL A 526 -6.10 -4.42 0.13
C VAL A 526 -6.82 -3.77 -1.03
N ALA A 527 -8.08 -4.16 -1.28
CA ALA A 527 -8.87 -3.56 -2.34
C ALA A 527 -10.35 -3.55 -1.97
N CYS A 528 -11.12 -2.69 -2.63
CA CYS A 528 -12.56 -2.61 -2.40
C CYS A 528 -13.25 -3.95 -2.69
N ASP A 529 -12.86 -4.62 -3.76
CA ASP A 529 -13.42 -5.93 -4.14
C ASP A 529 -13.02 -7.05 -3.17
N TYR A 530 -11.82 -6.96 -2.52
CA TYR A 530 -11.41 -7.95 -1.52
C TYR A 530 -12.36 -7.99 -0.32
N ASN A 531 -12.81 -6.82 0.11
CA ASN A 531 -13.72 -6.68 1.24
C ASN A 531 -15.19 -6.99 0.90
N ALA A 532 -15.59 -6.98 -0.39
CA ALA A 532 -17.00 -7.02 -0.76
C ALA A 532 -17.70 -8.31 -0.29
N GLY A 533 -17.21 -9.46 -0.75
CA GLY A 533 -17.73 -10.76 -0.32
C GLY A 533 -17.49 -11.03 1.16
N PHE A 534 -16.35 -10.57 1.71
CA PHE A 534 -16.05 -10.70 3.13
C PHE A 534 -17.04 -9.93 4.02
N THR A 535 -17.41 -8.69 3.66
CA THR A 535 -18.42 -7.89 4.37
C THR A 535 -19.77 -8.60 4.35
N GLY A 536 -20.18 -9.15 3.18
CA GLY A 536 -21.39 -9.94 3.05
C GLY A 536 -21.39 -11.19 3.91
N LEU A 537 -20.27 -11.91 3.95
CA LEU A 537 -20.08 -13.07 4.81
C LEU A 537 -20.22 -12.72 6.30
N LEU A 538 -19.64 -11.58 6.72
CA LEU A 538 -19.75 -11.12 8.11
C LEU A 538 -21.20 -10.81 8.50
N ALA A 539 -21.97 -10.19 7.60
CA ALA A 539 -23.41 -9.93 7.82
C ALA A 539 -24.20 -11.24 7.93
N LYS A 540 -23.96 -12.22 7.05
CA LYS A 540 -24.54 -13.57 7.14
C LYS A 540 -24.26 -14.25 8.47
N LEU A 541 -23.03 -14.23 8.91
CA LEU A 541 -22.64 -14.83 10.19
C LEU A 541 -23.24 -14.06 11.38
N TYR A 542 -23.37 -12.74 11.27
CA TYR A 542 -24.07 -11.93 12.27
C TYR A 542 -25.54 -12.37 12.42
N THR A 543 -26.24 -12.61 11.34
CA THR A 543 -27.65 -13.08 11.37
C THR A 543 -27.84 -14.30 12.29
N ARG A 544 -26.90 -15.26 12.25
CA ARG A 544 -27.01 -16.48 13.07
C ARG A 544 -26.34 -16.37 14.43
N TYR A 545 -25.20 -15.69 14.51
CA TYR A 545 -24.37 -15.71 15.71
C TYR A 545 -24.39 -14.41 16.48
N HIS A 546 -24.90 -13.32 15.91
CA HIS A 546 -24.87 -11.96 16.45
C HIS A 546 -23.45 -11.45 16.79
N GLY A 547 -23.37 -10.36 17.52
CA GLY A 547 -22.13 -9.75 17.97
C GLY A 547 -22.35 -8.32 18.41
N GLN A 548 -21.48 -7.81 19.28
CA GLN A 548 -21.56 -6.44 19.75
C GLN A 548 -20.78 -5.50 18.83
N THR A 549 -21.24 -4.27 18.69
CA THR A 549 -20.53 -3.20 18.00
C THR A 549 -19.83 -2.29 19.01
N LEU A 550 -18.78 -1.61 18.59
CA LEU A 550 -18.08 -0.61 19.40
C LEU A 550 -18.90 0.67 19.49
N THR A 551 -19.01 1.24 20.71
CA THR A 551 -19.54 2.59 20.94
C THR A 551 -18.42 3.62 20.81
N GLY A 552 -18.71 4.86 20.35
CA GLY A 552 -17.68 5.88 20.11
C GLY A 552 -16.68 5.50 19.01
N PHE A 553 -17.03 4.52 18.18
CA PHE A 553 -16.18 4.03 17.11
C PHE A 553 -15.96 5.09 16.03
N GLY A 554 -14.70 5.27 15.62
CA GLY A 554 -14.31 6.30 14.68
C GLY A 554 -13.78 7.58 15.34
N ALA A 555 -13.52 7.59 16.67
CA ALA A 555 -12.65 8.60 17.25
C ALA A 555 -11.30 8.57 16.53
N GLY A 556 -10.80 9.71 16.10
CA GLY A 556 -9.63 9.78 15.26
C GLY A 556 -8.34 9.28 15.93
N GLU A 557 -7.32 9.09 15.13
CA GLU A 557 -5.96 8.79 15.59
C GLU A 557 -5.34 10.02 16.26
N SER A 558 -4.34 9.80 17.11
CA SER A 558 -3.51 10.89 17.65
C SER A 558 -2.64 11.46 16.53
N VAL A 559 -2.58 12.78 16.43
CA VAL A 559 -1.77 13.49 15.44
C VAL A 559 -0.30 13.37 15.80
N GLY A 560 0.53 12.95 14.85
CA GLY A 560 1.98 12.91 14.97
C GLY A 560 2.65 14.24 14.62
N GLU A 561 3.97 14.20 14.36
CA GLU A 561 4.71 15.36 13.85
C GLU A 561 4.28 15.65 12.41
N GLU A 562 3.85 16.88 12.16
CA GLU A 562 3.35 17.31 10.84
C GLU A 562 4.26 18.31 10.15
N TYR A 563 4.98 19.13 10.92
CA TYR A 563 5.89 20.15 10.43
C TYR A 563 7.18 20.18 11.21
N ARG A 564 8.27 20.46 10.52
CA ARG A 564 9.58 20.69 11.12
C ARG A 564 10.33 21.78 10.38
N VAL A 565 11.13 22.55 11.10
CA VAL A 565 12.07 23.51 10.54
C VAL A 565 13.43 23.33 11.18
N ASP A 566 14.43 23.00 10.37
CA ASP A 566 15.82 22.95 10.79
C ASP A 566 16.55 24.20 10.30
N THR A 567 17.33 24.83 11.18
CA THR A 567 18.15 26.01 10.82
C THR A 567 19.59 25.81 11.21
N SER A 568 20.49 26.24 10.36
CA SER A 568 21.93 26.30 10.63
C SER A 568 22.55 27.61 10.15
N VAL A 569 23.67 28.00 10.79
CA VAL A 569 24.47 29.16 10.33
C VAL A 569 25.34 28.68 9.17
N ASN A 570 25.08 29.18 7.97
CA ASN A 570 25.80 28.85 6.76
C ASN A 570 27.11 29.67 6.67
N ALA A 571 27.02 30.96 7.03
CA ALA A 571 28.18 31.86 7.12
C ALA A 571 27.87 33.04 8.06
N GLY A 572 28.90 33.70 8.59
CA GLY A 572 28.65 34.86 9.44
C GLY A 572 29.91 35.69 9.68
N GLY A 573 29.70 36.91 10.16
CA GLY A 573 30.75 37.90 10.47
C GLY A 573 30.25 38.99 11.41
N SER A 574 30.98 40.08 11.50
CA SER A 574 30.61 41.20 12.37
C SER A 574 29.43 42.04 11.85
N ASP A 575 29.07 41.92 10.56
CA ASP A 575 28.03 42.72 9.91
C ASP A 575 27.12 41.91 8.98
N PHE A 576 27.16 40.58 9.05
CA PHE A 576 26.22 39.73 8.34
C PHE A 576 26.05 38.37 9.06
N LEU A 577 24.87 37.77 8.87
CA LEU A 577 24.52 36.42 9.25
C LEU A 577 23.82 35.73 8.07
N GLU A 578 24.31 34.57 7.69
CA GLU A 578 23.68 33.73 6.65
C GLU A 578 23.14 32.48 7.27
N ILE A 579 21.88 32.15 7.00
CA ILE A 579 21.14 31.03 7.54
C ILE A 579 20.74 30.12 6.38
N LYS A 580 20.96 28.84 6.58
CA LYS A 580 20.29 27.76 5.83
C LYS A 580 19.08 27.32 6.66
N ALA A 581 17.90 27.27 6.08
CA ALA A 581 16.69 26.75 6.67
C ALA A 581 16.09 25.67 5.79
N LEU A 582 15.74 24.55 6.40
CA LEU A 582 15.01 23.44 5.80
C LEU A 582 13.61 23.38 6.42
N THR A 583 12.59 23.47 5.60
CA THR A 583 11.19 23.42 6.01
C THR A 583 10.58 22.13 5.51
N TYR A 584 10.02 21.33 6.41
CA TYR A 584 9.42 20.04 6.11
C TYR A 584 7.91 20.10 6.31
N ASN A 585 7.17 19.58 5.35
CA ASN A 585 5.74 19.27 5.45
C ASN A 585 5.54 17.75 5.41
N MET A 586 5.22 17.18 6.56
CA MET A 586 4.97 15.76 6.77
C MET A 586 3.53 15.52 7.21
N THR A 587 2.62 16.43 6.87
CA THR A 587 1.21 16.34 7.28
C THR A 587 0.61 15.01 6.85
N GLY A 588 -0.23 14.43 7.70
CA GLY A 588 -0.85 13.12 7.47
C GLY A 588 -2.21 12.95 8.17
N TRP A 589 -2.67 14.00 8.89
CA TRP A 589 -3.96 13.98 9.59
C TRP A 589 -4.85 15.18 9.22
N PRO A 590 -5.31 15.24 7.96
CA PRO A 590 -4.86 14.59 6.74
C PRO A 590 -3.61 15.24 6.13
N ALA A 591 -3.08 14.64 5.03
CA ALA A 591 -2.04 15.26 4.23
C ALA A 591 -2.54 16.58 3.59
N ARG A 592 -1.69 17.62 3.59
CA ARG A 592 -2.07 18.96 3.15
C ARG A 592 -1.05 19.61 2.22
N ALA A 593 -1.55 20.27 1.18
CA ALA A 593 -0.79 21.17 0.32
C ALA A 593 -1.24 22.62 0.59
N PRO A 594 -0.59 23.37 1.51
CA PRO A 594 -1.04 24.69 1.93
C PRO A 594 -0.99 25.71 0.79
N LYS A 595 -1.96 26.61 0.76
CA LYS A 595 -1.97 27.74 -0.17
C LYS A 595 -0.90 28.76 0.18
N ALA A 596 -0.62 28.94 1.46
CA ALA A 596 0.42 29.81 1.95
C ALA A 596 1.20 29.13 3.07
N LEU A 597 2.44 28.75 2.78
CA LEU A 597 3.39 28.30 3.79
C LEU A 597 4.42 29.41 4.01
N GLU A 598 4.55 29.85 5.26
CA GLU A 598 5.36 31.00 5.64
C GLU A 598 6.30 30.64 6.78
N LEU A 599 7.61 30.71 6.53
CA LEU A 599 8.66 30.61 7.54
C LEU A 599 9.07 31.99 8.04
N ARG A 600 9.12 32.18 9.35
CA ARG A 600 9.69 33.38 10.00
C ARG A 600 10.89 32.98 10.84
N TYR A 601 12.03 33.59 10.55
CA TYR A 601 13.26 33.53 11.33
C TYR A 601 13.41 34.79 12.15
N TYR A 602 13.15 34.74 13.45
CA TYR A 602 13.16 35.85 14.37
C TYR A 602 14.55 36.09 14.96
N PHE A 603 14.92 37.35 15.11
CA PHE A 603 16.18 37.77 15.70
C PHE A 603 16.06 39.11 16.43
N THR A 604 17.03 39.42 17.33
CA THR A 604 17.12 40.73 18.00
C THR A 604 17.88 41.70 17.11
N VAL A 605 17.27 42.83 16.83
CA VAL A 605 17.94 43.93 16.06
C VAL A 605 19.07 44.52 16.89
N PRO A 606 20.27 44.69 16.34
CA PRO A 606 21.41 45.25 17.05
C PRO A 606 21.14 46.65 17.63
N SER A 607 21.73 46.95 18.79
CA SER A 607 21.57 48.27 19.44
C SER A 607 21.96 49.42 18.51
N GLY A 608 21.10 50.41 18.40
CA GLY A 608 21.28 51.58 17.55
C GLY A 608 20.88 51.37 16.08
N LYS A 609 20.36 50.19 15.71
CA LYS A 609 19.77 49.91 14.41
C LYS A 609 18.25 49.66 14.55
N THR A 610 17.56 49.77 13.44
CA THR A 610 16.15 49.37 13.24
C THR A 610 16.07 48.29 12.18
N ALA A 611 14.95 47.61 12.02
CA ALA A 611 14.73 46.62 10.99
C ALA A 611 14.98 47.17 9.56
N SER A 612 14.75 48.48 9.34
CA SER A 612 14.99 49.14 8.05
C SER A 612 16.46 49.40 7.74
N ASP A 613 17.36 49.28 8.73
CA ASP A 613 18.80 49.38 8.55
C ASP A 613 19.44 48.05 8.15
N LEU A 614 18.64 47.01 8.10
CA LEU A 614 19.03 45.65 7.71
C LEU A 614 18.52 45.36 6.29
N SER A 615 19.19 44.46 5.59
CA SER A 615 18.72 43.96 4.29
C SER A 615 18.85 42.44 4.23
N VAL A 616 17.96 41.79 3.48
CA VAL A 616 18.00 40.35 3.25
C VAL A 616 18.18 40.03 1.78
N SER A 617 18.99 39.05 1.48
CA SER A 617 19.14 38.49 0.13
C SER A 617 19.21 36.97 0.23
N SER A 618 18.81 36.27 -0.82
CA SER A 618 18.91 34.80 -0.91
C SER A 618 19.96 34.42 -1.95
N SER A 619 20.80 33.46 -1.59
CA SER A 619 21.76 32.81 -2.51
C SER A 619 21.15 31.54 -3.12
N PHE A 620 20.19 30.91 -2.42
CA PHE A 620 19.46 29.70 -2.83
C PHE A 620 18.08 29.70 -2.20
N GLY A 621 17.06 29.29 -2.95
CA GLY A 621 15.70 29.15 -2.43
C GLY A 621 14.81 28.30 -3.34
N GLN A 622 14.40 27.12 -2.85
CA GLN A 622 13.45 26.26 -3.53
C GLN A 622 12.04 26.83 -3.36
N ASP A 623 11.39 27.14 -4.46
CA ASP A 623 10.02 27.61 -4.52
C ASP A 623 9.68 28.82 -3.63
N VAL A 624 10.66 29.69 -3.36
CA VAL A 624 10.43 30.92 -2.62
C VAL A 624 9.70 31.93 -3.51
N ALA A 625 8.57 32.43 -3.03
CA ALA A 625 7.76 33.48 -3.68
C ALA A 625 8.23 34.87 -3.26
N SER A 626 8.55 35.05 -1.97
CA SER A 626 9.07 36.31 -1.46
C SER A 626 9.95 36.10 -0.23
N LEU A 627 10.89 37.02 -0.06
CA LEU A 627 11.83 37.10 1.05
C LEU A 627 11.92 38.56 1.52
N THR A 628 11.53 38.84 2.77
CA THR A 628 11.46 40.21 3.30
C THR A 628 11.86 40.24 4.77
N ILE A 629 12.33 41.42 5.26
CA ILE A 629 12.47 41.68 6.70
C ILE A 629 11.20 42.41 7.18
N LEU A 630 10.59 41.87 8.23
CA LEU A 630 9.48 42.50 8.93
C LEU A 630 9.96 42.98 10.30
N ALA A 631 9.55 44.20 10.69
CA ALA A 631 9.73 44.66 12.05
C ALA A 631 8.74 43.97 12.99
N GLY A 632 9.21 43.49 14.10
CA GLY A 632 8.40 42.96 15.19
C GLY A 632 8.27 43.95 16.34
N ASP A 633 7.75 43.48 17.48
CA ASP A 633 7.60 44.29 18.68
C ASP A 633 8.92 44.56 19.39
N GLY A 634 9.09 45.77 19.91
CA GLY A 634 10.26 46.18 20.65
C GLY A 634 11.54 46.19 19.77
N ASN A 635 12.50 45.37 20.11
CA ASN A 635 13.79 45.28 19.39
C ASN A 635 13.87 43.97 18.56
N THR A 636 12.74 43.40 18.18
CA THR A 636 12.67 42.16 17.42
C THR A 636 12.38 42.44 15.94
N ALA A 637 12.95 41.64 15.05
CA ALA A 637 12.58 41.59 13.64
C ALA A 637 12.59 40.14 13.17
N CYS A 638 12.02 39.84 12.00
CA CYS A 638 12.13 38.53 11.39
C CYS A 638 12.40 38.60 9.89
N VAL A 639 13.11 37.61 9.37
CA VAL A 639 13.06 37.30 7.94
C VAL A 639 11.80 36.49 7.71
N GLN A 640 10.93 37.00 6.85
CA GLN A 640 9.76 36.28 6.33
C GLN A 640 10.13 35.64 5.00
N VAL A 641 9.99 34.33 4.92
CA VAL A 641 10.08 33.53 3.68
C VAL A 641 8.69 33.02 3.37
N LEU A 642 8.11 33.43 2.25
CA LEU A 642 6.86 32.91 1.74
C LEU A 642 7.16 31.95 0.59
N PHE A 643 6.70 30.71 0.70
CA PHE A 643 6.82 29.73 -0.37
C PHE A 643 5.69 29.93 -1.41
N LYS A 644 5.91 29.45 -2.64
CA LYS A 644 4.87 29.43 -3.67
C LYS A 644 3.67 28.62 -3.21
N GLU A 645 2.50 28.97 -3.73
CA GLU A 645 1.27 28.25 -3.42
C GLU A 645 1.43 26.76 -3.70
N ARG A 646 1.12 25.91 -2.73
CA ARG A 646 1.11 24.43 -2.83
C ARG A 646 2.45 23.82 -3.25
N ALA A 647 3.54 24.49 -3.04
CA ALA A 647 4.86 24.00 -3.44
C ALA A 647 5.47 23.02 -2.43
N CYS A 648 4.97 23.02 -1.18
CA CYS A 648 5.48 22.16 -0.11
C CYS A 648 4.35 21.26 0.39
N TYR A 649 4.38 19.97 0.01
CA TYR A 649 3.35 18.98 0.37
C TYR A 649 3.96 17.56 0.47
N PRO A 650 3.38 16.65 1.28
CA PRO A 650 3.88 15.28 1.39
C PRO A 650 3.58 14.45 0.14
N GLY A 651 4.44 13.48 -0.15
CA GLY A 651 4.31 12.53 -1.28
C GLY A 651 5.25 12.81 -2.45
N GLY A 652 6.18 13.75 -2.33
CA GLY A 652 7.20 14.00 -3.36
C GLY A 652 8.60 14.06 -2.76
N GLN A 653 9.61 13.60 -3.49
CA GLN A 653 11.00 13.51 -3.01
C GLN A 653 11.59 14.89 -2.66
N GLU A 654 11.18 15.96 -3.34
CA GLU A 654 11.59 17.32 -3.09
C GLU A 654 10.43 18.20 -2.58
N GLU A 655 9.19 17.82 -2.81
CA GLU A 655 8.01 18.61 -2.47
C GLU A 655 7.78 18.69 -0.96
N TYR A 656 8.06 17.62 -0.21
CA TYR A 656 7.86 17.61 1.24
C TYR A 656 8.89 18.46 2.01
N LYS A 657 10.01 18.81 1.36
CA LYS A 657 11.12 19.55 1.97
C LYS A 657 11.54 20.71 1.07
N LYS A 658 11.66 21.91 1.65
CA LYS A 658 12.12 23.10 0.93
C LYS A 658 13.29 23.74 1.66
N GLU A 659 14.37 23.98 0.92
CA GLU A 659 15.54 24.67 1.40
C GLU A 659 15.52 26.14 0.98
N VAL A 660 15.89 27.04 1.90
CA VAL A 660 16.20 28.42 1.62
C VAL A 660 17.48 28.83 2.34
N GLN A 661 18.38 29.48 1.63
CA GLN A 661 19.58 30.13 2.20
C GLN A 661 19.46 31.64 2.04
N PHE A 662 19.51 32.34 3.16
CA PHE A 662 19.37 33.80 3.14
C PHE A 662 20.41 34.48 4.02
N ARG A 663 20.95 35.63 3.54
CA ARG A 663 21.88 36.46 4.25
C ARG A 663 21.21 37.73 4.73
N ILE A 664 21.35 38.00 6.03
CA ILE A 664 20.92 39.24 6.67
C ILE A 664 22.14 40.15 6.83
N THR A 665 22.24 41.16 6.01
CA THR A 665 23.30 42.16 6.10
C THR A 665 22.96 43.20 7.17
N GLY A 666 23.94 43.58 7.98
CA GLY A 666 23.77 44.45 9.13
C GLY A 666 23.51 43.74 10.45
N LEU A 667 23.40 42.38 10.43
CA LEU A 667 23.17 41.54 11.60
C LEU A 667 24.45 40.74 11.90
N PRO A 668 25.07 40.83 13.07
CA PRO A 668 26.27 40.04 13.38
C PRO A 668 25.94 38.58 13.67
N GLN A 669 26.94 37.69 13.48
CA GLN A 669 26.75 36.23 13.59
C GLN A 669 26.24 35.76 14.96
N ASP A 670 26.64 36.42 16.06
CA ASP A 670 26.22 36.07 17.42
C ASP A 670 24.71 36.24 17.66
N ALA A 671 24.02 37.01 16.81
CA ALA A 671 22.56 37.12 16.84
C ALA A 671 21.84 35.78 16.60
N ALA A 672 22.50 34.80 15.96
CA ALA A 672 21.96 33.47 15.75
C ALA A 672 21.67 32.74 17.07
N SER A 673 22.43 33.02 18.14
CA SER A 673 22.27 32.34 19.45
C SER A 673 20.95 32.66 20.17
N SER A 674 20.29 33.77 19.80
CA SER A 674 19.00 34.20 20.36
C SER A 674 17.86 34.14 19.35
N ALA A 675 18.10 33.53 18.19
CA ALA A 675 17.11 33.42 17.14
C ALA A 675 16.06 32.32 17.46
N SER A 676 14.85 32.51 16.95
CA SER A 676 13.80 31.53 16.99
C SER A 676 13.09 31.44 15.63
N VAL A 677 12.43 30.32 15.38
CA VAL A 677 11.68 30.09 14.15
C VAL A 677 10.20 29.84 14.43
N ALA A 678 9.36 30.26 13.50
CA ALA A 678 7.95 29.92 13.47
C ALA A 678 7.53 29.64 12.04
N LEU A 679 6.69 28.62 11.86
CA LEU A 679 6.09 28.25 10.58
C LEU A 679 4.57 28.45 10.65
N PHE A 680 4.01 29.04 9.60
CA PHE A 680 2.59 29.30 9.49
C PHE A 680 2.02 28.62 8.25
N GLU A 681 0.93 27.88 8.42
CA GLU A 681 0.09 27.31 7.37
C GLU A 681 -1.18 28.14 7.25
N ASP A 682 -1.39 28.78 6.09
CA ASP A 682 -2.56 29.62 5.81
C ASP A 682 -2.87 30.64 6.94
N GLY A 683 -1.81 31.20 7.52
CA GLY A 683 -1.85 32.19 8.59
C GLY A 683 -1.93 31.62 10.01
N SER A 684 -2.10 30.31 10.18
CA SER A 684 -2.10 29.62 11.48
C SER A 684 -0.71 29.14 11.84
N LEU A 685 -0.24 29.40 13.09
CA LEU A 685 1.03 28.90 13.58
C LEU A 685 0.98 27.36 13.70
N VAL A 686 1.90 26.66 13.00
CA VAL A 686 1.94 25.19 12.96
C VAL A 686 3.25 24.59 13.51
N PHE A 687 4.30 25.40 13.65
CA PHE A 687 5.58 24.97 14.22
C PHE A 687 6.32 26.15 14.85
N GLY A 688 7.07 25.89 15.92
CA GLY A 688 7.98 26.84 16.55
C GLY A 688 7.28 27.88 17.44
N GLN A 689 7.93 29.04 17.65
CA GLN A 689 7.49 30.06 18.59
C GLN A 689 7.57 31.46 18.02
N VAL A 690 6.58 32.29 18.36
CA VAL A 690 6.60 33.73 18.14
C VAL A 690 7.19 34.38 19.41
N PRO A 691 8.19 35.27 19.31
CA PRO A 691 8.90 35.85 20.48
C PRO A 691 8.04 36.69 21.44
N ASP A 692 6.90 37.22 20.97
CA ASP A 692 5.97 38.05 21.78
C ASP A 692 5.12 37.22 22.77
N GLY A 693 5.26 35.88 22.77
CA GLY A 693 4.47 34.96 23.59
C GLY A 693 3.05 34.72 23.09
N SER A 694 2.65 35.35 21.96
CA SER A 694 1.37 35.06 21.30
C SER A 694 1.49 33.75 20.49
N GLY A 695 1.20 32.63 21.15
CA GLY A 695 1.16 31.31 20.53
C GLY A 695 2.48 30.54 20.64
N ASN A 696 2.45 29.51 21.46
CA ASN A 696 3.39 28.41 21.42
C ASN A 696 2.64 27.24 20.79
N VAL A 697 3.06 26.75 19.61
CA VAL A 697 2.73 25.38 19.26
C VAL A 697 3.59 24.51 20.17
N VAL A 698 2.99 24.02 21.24
CA VAL A 698 3.54 22.91 21.97
C VAL A 698 3.39 21.71 21.03
N THR A 699 4.46 21.34 20.35
CA THR A 699 4.53 19.96 19.80
C THR A 699 4.19 19.08 20.98
N PRO A 700 3.16 18.19 20.92
CA PRO A 700 2.88 17.31 22.02
C PRO A 700 4.17 16.57 22.34
N ALA A 701 4.73 16.80 23.52
CA ALA A 701 5.80 15.94 23.99
C ALA A 701 5.23 14.51 23.90
N PRO A 702 6.01 13.53 23.44
CA PRO A 702 5.53 12.16 23.39
C PRO A 702 4.97 11.85 24.76
N THR A 703 3.67 11.66 24.84
CA THR A 703 3.04 11.10 26.03
C THR A 703 3.64 9.72 26.17
N ALA A 704 4.51 9.56 27.17
CA ALA A 704 4.93 8.25 27.60
C ALA A 704 3.63 7.42 27.73
N PRO A 705 3.59 6.19 27.23
CA PRO A 705 2.38 5.39 27.33
C PRO A 705 2.02 5.32 28.80
N THR A 706 0.83 5.84 29.10
CA THR A 706 0.23 5.66 30.43
C THR A 706 0.06 4.16 30.57
N GLN A 707 0.85 3.56 31.47
CA GLN A 707 0.68 2.17 31.86
C GLN A 707 -0.76 2.02 32.33
N GLY A 708 -1.57 1.35 31.53
CA GLY A 708 -2.83 0.79 31.99
C GLY A 708 -2.54 -0.22 33.12
N PRO A 709 -3.49 -0.49 34.02
CA PRO A 709 -3.27 -1.41 35.10
C PRO A 709 -2.79 -2.76 34.58
N SER A 710 -1.65 -3.21 35.09
CA SER A 710 -1.04 -4.47 34.76
C SER A 710 -1.96 -5.63 35.16
N ASP A 711 -2.57 -6.27 34.20
CA ASP A 711 -3.02 -7.64 34.35
C ASP A 711 -1.83 -8.55 34.05
N THR A 712 -1.26 -9.10 35.14
CA THR A 712 -0.16 -10.04 35.07
C THR A 712 -0.67 -11.40 34.64
N THR A 713 -0.60 -11.66 33.35
CA THR A 713 -0.49 -13.04 32.83
C THR A 713 0.90 -13.19 32.25
N PRO A 714 1.72 -14.15 32.68
CA PRO A 714 3.11 -14.24 32.23
C PRO A 714 3.15 -14.61 30.76
N ALA A 715 3.77 -13.74 29.95
CA ALA A 715 4.25 -14.11 28.64
C ALA A 715 5.27 -15.25 28.77
N PRO A 716 5.38 -16.16 27.79
CA PRO A 716 6.39 -17.19 27.81
C PRO A 716 7.77 -16.52 27.81
N THR A 717 8.50 -16.72 28.90
CA THR A 717 9.84 -16.23 29.09
C THR A 717 10.77 -16.87 28.04
N SER A 718 11.24 -16.07 27.11
CA SER A 718 12.52 -16.38 26.44
C SER A 718 13.60 -16.47 27.52
N PRO A 719 14.49 -17.47 27.50
CA PRO A 719 15.51 -17.60 28.50
C PRO A 719 16.41 -16.37 28.51
N ALA A 720 16.64 -15.85 29.71
CA ALA A 720 17.54 -14.73 29.92
C ALA A 720 18.95 -15.07 29.40
N PRO A 721 19.64 -14.12 28.74
CA PRO A 721 20.97 -14.35 28.19
C PRO A 721 21.98 -14.62 29.33
N SER A 722 22.55 -15.81 29.33
CA SER A 722 23.67 -16.19 30.19
C SER A 722 24.96 -15.72 29.56
N GLY A 723 25.30 -14.45 29.65
CA GLY A 723 26.58 -13.91 29.22
C GLY A 723 27.09 -12.88 30.24
N ASN A 724 28.39 -12.82 30.47
CA ASN A 724 29.07 -11.88 31.37
C ASN A 724 28.91 -10.44 30.88
N GLY A 725 27.76 -9.90 31.08
CA GLY A 725 27.11 -8.61 31.11
C GLY A 725 27.86 -7.34 30.69
N LYS A 726 28.62 -7.31 29.55
CA LYS A 726 29.19 -6.04 29.05
C LYS A 726 28.43 -5.45 27.87
N VAL A 727 27.76 -6.27 27.04
CA VAL A 727 26.96 -5.82 25.90
C VAL A 727 25.66 -6.62 25.78
N THR A 728 24.66 -6.03 25.12
CA THR A 728 23.50 -6.76 24.56
C THR A 728 23.59 -6.73 23.05
N VAL A 729 23.07 -7.77 22.41
CA VAL A 729 23.03 -7.90 20.95
C VAL A 729 21.59 -8.19 20.53
N SER A 730 21.12 -7.43 19.57
CA SER A 730 19.90 -7.74 18.81
C SER A 730 20.23 -7.78 17.32
N ILE A 731 19.55 -8.63 16.57
CA ILE A 731 19.69 -8.72 15.13
C ILE A 731 18.31 -8.91 14.52
N ASP A 732 18.03 -8.11 13.50
CA ASP A 732 16.84 -8.22 12.69
C ASP A 732 17.23 -8.76 11.31
N TYR A 733 16.66 -9.89 10.93
CA TYR A 733 16.88 -10.57 9.65
C TYR A 733 15.85 -10.21 8.57
N SER A 734 14.95 -9.27 8.83
CA SER A 734 13.87 -8.87 7.90
C SER A 734 14.37 -8.24 6.59
N MET A 735 15.65 -7.89 6.52
CA MET A 735 16.24 -7.26 5.32
C MET A 735 16.64 -8.24 4.21
N GLY A 736 16.42 -9.52 4.35
CA GLY A 736 16.85 -10.53 3.37
C GLY A 736 15.87 -11.69 3.26
N GLY A 737 14.84 -11.54 2.44
CA GLY A 737 13.82 -12.58 2.23
C GLY A 737 14.17 -13.67 1.23
N SER A 738 15.34 -13.62 0.54
CA SER A 738 15.75 -14.65 -0.40
C SER A 738 16.84 -15.51 0.21
N GLY A 739 16.78 -16.83 0.03
CA GLY A 739 17.81 -17.79 0.52
C GLY A 739 19.22 -17.59 -0.05
N ASN A 740 19.43 -16.60 -0.96
CA ASN A 740 20.71 -16.36 -1.62
C ASN A 740 21.68 -15.44 -0.84
N ALA A 741 21.27 -14.94 0.33
CA ALA A 741 22.12 -14.14 1.21
C ALA A 741 21.72 -14.27 2.68
N ILE A 742 22.71 -14.20 3.58
CA ILE A 742 22.53 -14.01 5.03
C ILE A 742 22.59 -12.50 5.27
N SER A 743 21.46 -11.84 5.39
CA SER A 743 21.39 -10.39 5.60
C SER A 743 20.78 -10.07 6.95
N GLY A 744 21.25 -9.00 7.61
CA GLY A 744 20.75 -8.59 8.92
C GLY A 744 21.14 -7.17 9.32
N ASN A 745 20.30 -6.59 10.17
CA ASN A 745 20.58 -5.34 10.87
C ASN A 745 20.90 -5.66 12.34
N MET A 746 22.18 -5.61 12.71
CA MET A 746 22.67 -5.96 14.03
C MET A 746 22.94 -4.70 14.85
N THR A 747 22.45 -4.71 16.08
CA THR A 747 22.72 -3.67 17.08
C THR A 747 23.44 -4.26 18.28
N ILE A 748 24.58 -3.68 18.66
CA ILE A 748 25.39 -4.02 19.82
C ILE A 748 25.38 -2.83 20.77
N GLU A 749 24.70 -2.95 21.92
CA GLU A 749 24.65 -1.90 22.94
C GLU A 749 25.62 -2.20 24.07
N ASN A 750 26.45 -1.23 24.47
CA ASN A 750 27.29 -1.33 25.67
C ASN A 750 26.45 -1.10 26.92
N THR A 751 26.09 -2.16 27.63
CA THR A 751 25.34 -2.13 28.90
C THR A 751 26.25 -2.13 30.13
N GLY A 752 27.54 -2.37 29.92
CA GLY A 752 28.58 -2.39 30.99
C GLY A 752 28.93 -0.99 31.49
N SER A 753 29.74 -0.96 32.56
CA SER A 753 30.30 0.29 33.12
C SER A 753 31.51 0.84 32.37
N ASP A 754 32.21 -0.07 31.65
CA ASP A 754 33.50 0.28 31.02
C ASP A 754 33.29 0.56 29.54
N ALA A 755 33.95 1.59 29.02
CA ALA A 755 33.95 1.91 27.61
C ALA A 755 34.68 0.81 26.80
N ILE A 756 34.11 0.41 25.65
CA ILE A 756 34.68 -0.61 24.76
C ILE A 756 35.39 0.09 23.59
N ASP A 757 36.63 -0.29 23.35
CA ASP A 757 37.41 0.25 22.24
C ASP A 757 36.95 -0.37 20.90
N LEU A 758 36.40 0.47 20.02
CA LEU A 758 35.89 0.08 18.70
C LEU A 758 36.98 -0.55 17.81
N GLY A 759 38.24 -0.09 17.91
CA GLY A 759 39.33 -0.65 17.13
C GLY A 759 39.72 -2.07 17.55
N SER A 760 39.30 -2.51 18.75
CA SER A 760 39.52 -3.85 19.28
C SER A 760 38.28 -4.76 19.21
N LEU A 761 37.18 -4.23 18.74
CA LEU A 761 35.91 -4.95 18.68
C LEU A 761 35.80 -5.80 17.41
N SER A 762 35.32 -7.02 17.54
CA SER A 762 34.93 -7.87 16.42
C SER A 762 33.70 -8.68 16.73
N VAL A 763 33.00 -9.08 15.67
CA VAL A 763 31.82 -9.92 15.71
C VAL A 763 32.04 -11.17 14.88
N ASP A 764 31.86 -12.35 15.46
CA ASP A 764 31.94 -13.61 14.73
C ASP A 764 30.50 -14.12 14.49
N TYR A 765 30.12 -14.23 13.23
CA TYR A 765 28.89 -14.82 12.75
C TYR A 765 29.16 -16.20 12.18
N TYR A 766 28.49 -17.24 12.67
CA TYR A 766 28.74 -18.66 12.35
C TYR A 766 27.57 -19.22 11.52
N PHE A 767 27.92 -19.87 10.40
CA PHE A 767 26.94 -20.42 9.47
C PHE A 767 27.47 -21.68 8.75
N THR A 768 26.56 -22.36 8.04
CA THR A 768 26.92 -23.51 7.18
C THR A 768 27.06 -23.01 5.75
N ASN A 769 28.20 -23.28 5.13
CA ASN A 769 28.45 -22.99 3.72
C ASN A 769 28.27 -24.28 2.89
N GLU A 770 27.11 -24.45 2.25
CA GLU A 770 26.75 -25.66 1.49
C GLU A 770 27.48 -25.76 0.14
N LYS A 771 28.08 -24.68 -0.33
CA LYS A 771 28.74 -24.62 -1.64
C LYS A 771 30.18 -24.22 -1.54
N SER A 772 31.03 -24.78 -2.38
CA SER A 772 32.47 -24.48 -2.45
C SER A 772 32.78 -23.20 -3.26
N GLY A 773 31.94 -22.15 -3.16
CA GLY A 773 32.14 -20.90 -3.87
C GLY A 773 32.89 -19.84 -3.05
N ALA A 774 33.34 -18.77 -3.70
CA ALA A 774 33.87 -17.60 -3.02
C ALA A 774 32.73 -16.89 -2.28
N LEU A 775 32.95 -16.60 -1.00
CA LEU A 775 32.03 -15.80 -0.18
C LEU A 775 32.40 -14.32 -0.29
N ALA A 776 31.39 -13.45 -0.25
CA ALA A 776 31.50 -12.01 -0.18
C ALA A 776 30.77 -11.46 1.03
N PHE A 777 31.24 -10.33 1.55
CA PHE A 777 30.62 -9.59 2.66
C PHE A 777 30.41 -8.15 2.21
N ASP A 778 29.18 -7.67 2.32
CA ASP A 778 28.81 -6.29 2.08
C ASP A 778 28.32 -5.66 3.37
N CYS A 779 28.83 -4.46 3.68
CA CYS A 779 28.30 -3.61 4.74
C CYS A 779 27.56 -2.43 4.07
N TYR A 780 26.24 -2.41 4.20
CA TYR A 780 25.40 -1.36 3.61
C TYR A 780 25.37 -0.10 4.46
N HIS A 781 25.42 -0.29 5.77
CA HIS A 781 25.43 0.80 6.72
C HIS A 781 26.10 0.36 8.02
N SER A 782 26.90 1.26 8.61
CA SER A 782 27.36 1.06 9.99
C SER A 782 27.64 2.39 10.67
N ALA A 783 27.29 2.47 11.98
CA ALA A 783 27.44 3.70 12.75
C ALA A 783 27.49 3.44 14.25
N VAL A 784 28.00 4.40 14.98
CA VAL A 784 27.83 4.49 16.45
C VAL A 784 26.74 5.52 16.76
N SER A 785 25.64 5.07 17.30
CA SER A 785 24.60 5.93 17.88
C SER A 785 24.93 6.15 19.37
N ARG A 786 25.17 7.41 19.73
CA ARG A 786 25.53 7.80 21.08
C ARG A 786 24.30 8.05 21.94
N LYS A 787 24.42 7.79 23.24
CA LYS A 787 23.37 8.05 24.21
C LYS A 787 22.91 9.54 24.25
N ASP A 788 23.78 10.48 23.87
CA ASP A 788 23.50 11.90 23.80
C ASP A 788 22.84 12.35 22.48
N GLY A 789 22.49 11.40 21.61
CA GLY A 789 21.88 11.65 20.31
C GLY A 789 22.87 11.88 19.16
N ASN A 790 24.18 11.94 19.45
CA ASN A 790 25.17 12.04 18.38
C ASN A 790 25.29 10.73 17.60
N TYR A 791 25.49 10.86 16.30
CA TYR A 791 25.57 9.75 15.36
C TYR A 791 26.89 9.83 14.57
N ALA A 792 27.68 8.74 14.54
CA ALA A 792 28.93 8.70 13.84
C ALA A 792 28.96 7.51 12.87
N ALA A 793 28.90 7.77 11.57
CA ALA A 793 28.99 6.75 10.53
C ALA A 793 30.38 6.09 10.50
N ILE A 794 30.43 4.81 10.16
CA ILE A 794 31.65 4.02 10.04
C ILE A 794 31.68 3.40 8.64
N ASN A 795 32.64 3.81 7.81
CA ASN A 795 32.77 3.34 6.42
C ASN A 795 33.88 2.27 6.24
N SER A 796 34.48 1.81 7.33
CA SER A 796 35.64 0.89 7.29
C SER A 796 35.30 -0.56 7.59
N VAL A 797 34.05 -0.89 7.86
CA VAL A 797 33.62 -2.23 8.29
C VAL A 797 33.87 -3.26 7.19
N LYS A 798 34.42 -4.39 7.57
CA LYS A 798 34.72 -5.52 6.67
C LYS A 798 34.43 -6.85 7.33
N GLY A 799 34.17 -7.88 6.52
CA GLY A 799 34.01 -9.25 6.91
C GLY A 799 35.16 -10.14 6.36
N GLU A 800 35.70 -10.98 7.20
CA GLU A 800 36.72 -11.95 6.83
C GLU A 800 36.21 -13.38 7.12
N PHE A 801 36.31 -14.28 6.13
CA PHE A 801 35.78 -15.65 6.24
C PHE A 801 36.84 -16.62 6.68
N SER A 802 36.48 -17.54 7.60
CA SER A 802 37.36 -18.63 8.06
C SER A 802 36.56 -19.92 8.10
N LYS A 803 37.21 -21.02 7.63
CA LYS A 803 36.65 -22.36 7.70
C LYS A 803 36.81 -22.93 9.11
N ILE A 804 35.77 -23.63 9.58
CA ILE A 804 35.76 -24.29 10.88
C ILE A 804 36.01 -25.79 10.68
N GLU A 805 37.15 -26.28 11.15
CA GLU A 805 37.48 -27.69 11.10
C GLU A 805 37.91 -28.24 12.48
N PRO A 806 37.28 -29.29 12.98
CA PRO A 806 36.15 -30.04 12.39
C PRO A 806 34.86 -29.20 12.36
N LYS A 807 33.99 -29.46 11.37
CA LYS A 807 32.65 -28.86 11.28
C LYS A 807 31.90 -28.98 12.61
N LYS A 808 31.25 -27.93 13.03
CA LYS A 808 30.41 -27.86 14.22
C LYS A 808 28.93 -27.96 13.84
N THR A 809 28.06 -28.16 14.83
CA THR A 809 26.61 -28.16 14.60
C THR A 809 26.17 -26.79 14.14
N GLY A 810 25.61 -26.70 12.91
CA GLY A 810 25.14 -25.45 12.29
C GLY A 810 26.25 -24.48 11.90
N ALA A 811 27.53 -24.93 11.84
CA ALA A 811 28.62 -24.07 11.43
C ALA A 811 29.81 -24.83 10.89
N ASP A 812 30.20 -24.59 9.64
CA ASP A 812 31.49 -24.96 9.07
C ASP A 812 32.31 -23.74 8.61
N THR A 813 31.69 -22.54 8.71
CA THR A 813 32.29 -21.28 8.30
C THR A 813 31.94 -20.18 9.31
N SER A 814 32.86 -19.26 9.55
CA SER A 814 32.62 -18.02 10.27
C SER A 814 32.90 -16.79 9.42
N CYS A 815 32.13 -15.73 9.61
CA CYS A 815 32.45 -14.39 9.14
C CYS A 815 32.83 -13.54 10.33
N THR A 816 34.08 -13.06 10.38
CA THR A 816 34.52 -12.10 11.41
C THR A 816 34.35 -10.69 10.87
N ILE A 817 33.37 -9.97 11.41
CA ILE A 817 33.08 -8.57 11.08
C ILE A 817 33.91 -7.68 12.01
N SER A 818 34.66 -6.73 11.44
CA SER A 818 35.65 -5.94 12.19
C SER A 818 35.86 -4.55 11.54
N ALA A 819 36.83 -3.82 12.06
CA ALA A 819 37.24 -2.51 11.58
C ALA A 819 36.17 -1.42 11.79
N PHE A 820 35.59 -1.39 13.01
CA PHE A 820 34.58 -0.39 13.43
C PHE A 820 35.16 1.00 13.71
N GLY A 821 36.29 1.36 13.12
CA GLY A 821 36.94 2.65 13.27
C GLY A 821 37.71 2.84 14.58
N SER A 822 38.03 4.10 14.91
CA SER A 822 38.70 4.49 16.15
C SER A 822 37.69 5.16 17.09
N GLY A 823 37.93 5.02 18.42
CA GLY A 823 37.05 5.60 19.42
C GLY A 823 36.50 4.55 20.37
N LYS A 824 35.56 4.95 21.20
CA LYS A 824 35.00 4.09 22.25
C LYS A 824 33.50 4.04 22.17
N LEU A 825 32.93 2.88 22.46
CA LEU A 825 31.51 2.66 22.70
C LEU A 825 31.26 2.82 24.20
N GLU A 826 30.79 3.97 24.62
CA GLU A 826 30.50 4.29 26.02
C GLU A 826 29.25 3.56 26.51
N LYS A 827 28.98 3.61 27.82
CA LYS A 827 27.77 2.97 28.38
C LYS A 827 26.50 3.58 27.81
N GLY A 828 25.66 2.76 27.18
CA GLY A 828 24.40 3.11 26.54
C GLY A 828 24.55 3.55 25.08
N ASP A 829 25.79 3.57 24.55
CA ASP A 829 26.00 3.74 23.12
C ASP A 829 25.71 2.44 22.36
N LYS A 830 25.28 2.56 21.10
CA LYS A 830 24.95 1.45 20.20
C LYS A 830 25.84 1.47 18.97
N LEU A 831 26.41 0.31 18.63
CA LEU A 831 27.01 0.06 17.32
C LEU A 831 25.98 -0.65 16.45
N ILE A 832 25.66 -0.06 15.32
CA ILE A 832 24.71 -0.58 14.33
C ILE A 832 25.51 -1.07 13.12
N VAL A 833 25.18 -2.26 12.60
CA VAL A 833 25.82 -2.85 11.41
C VAL A 833 24.77 -3.53 10.55
N GLN A 834 24.51 -2.98 9.38
CA GLN A 834 23.69 -3.59 8.33
C GLN A 834 24.58 -4.31 7.33
N PHE A 835 24.43 -5.60 7.21
CA PHE A 835 25.34 -6.42 6.40
C PHE A 835 24.65 -7.51 5.61
N SER A 836 25.36 -8.00 4.60
CA SER A 836 25.02 -9.21 3.87
C SER A 836 26.24 -10.11 3.68
N ILE A 837 26.04 -11.41 3.79
CA ILE A 837 26.98 -12.46 3.41
C ILE A 837 26.35 -13.21 2.25
N HIS A 838 27.05 -13.33 1.12
CA HIS A 838 26.52 -14.03 -0.05
C HIS A 838 27.62 -14.79 -0.80
N HIS A 839 27.25 -15.77 -1.60
CA HIS A 839 28.17 -16.39 -2.55
C HIS A 839 28.47 -15.41 -3.70
N GLY A 840 29.66 -15.49 -4.27
CA GLY A 840 30.03 -14.62 -5.40
C GLY A 840 29.15 -14.79 -6.65
N ASP A 841 28.41 -15.88 -6.75
CA ASP A 841 27.43 -16.21 -7.78
C ASP A 841 25.97 -16.04 -7.34
N TRP A 842 25.73 -15.53 -6.13
CA TRP A 842 24.41 -15.34 -5.51
C TRP A 842 23.59 -16.65 -5.41
N SER A 843 24.23 -17.77 -5.26
CA SER A 843 23.56 -19.05 -5.02
C SER A 843 23.06 -19.17 -3.58
N ASP A 844 21.97 -19.90 -3.39
CA ASP A 844 21.24 -20.01 -2.14
C ASP A 844 22.03 -20.69 -1.00
N PHE A 845 21.77 -20.22 0.25
CA PHE A 845 22.10 -20.84 1.52
C PHE A 845 20.90 -21.60 2.08
N ASN A 846 21.14 -22.59 2.92
CA ASN A 846 20.10 -23.13 3.80
C ASN A 846 20.13 -22.36 5.12
N LEU A 847 19.40 -21.26 5.20
CA LEU A 847 19.36 -20.35 6.34
C LEU A 847 18.81 -20.99 7.64
N SER A 848 18.19 -22.18 7.54
CA SER A 848 17.52 -22.83 8.68
C SER A 848 18.47 -23.60 9.59
N ASP A 849 19.67 -23.94 9.12
CA ASP A 849 20.67 -24.69 9.90
C ASP A 849 21.85 -23.85 10.38
N ASP A 850 21.83 -22.54 10.19
CA ASP A 850 22.85 -21.60 10.60
C ASP A 850 22.88 -21.39 12.11
N TYR A 851 24.07 -21.58 12.71
CA TYR A 851 24.23 -21.46 14.16
C TYR A 851 23.85 -20.06 14.67
N SER A 852 24.42 -18.99 14.11
CA SER A 852 24.20 -17.62 14.58
C SER A 852 22.78 -17.11 14.29
N ARG A 853 22.11 -17.61 13.25
CA ARG A 853 20.73 -17.26 12.93
C ARG A 853 19.72 -17.81 13.95
N SER A 854 20.07 -18.88 14.65
CA SER A 854 19.16 -19.53 15.60
C SER A 854 19.01 -18.79 16.94
N GLY A 855 19.77 -17.69 17.17
CA GLY A 855 19.64 -16.86 18.37
C GLY A 855 20.73 -15.80 18.50
N ALA A 856 20.39 -14.62 18.98
CA ALA A 856 21.34 -13.52 19.17
C ALA A 856 22.48 -13.88 20.14
N ASP A 857 22.24 -14.75 21.12
CA ASP A 857 23.22 -15.30 22.05
C ASP A 857 24.26 -16.25 21.40
N LYS A 858 24.07 -16.56 20.11
CA LYS A 858 24.96 -17.34 19.27
C LYS A 858 25.80 -16.49 18.30
N ILE A 859 25.65 -15.20 18.35
CA ILE A 859 26.55 -14.22 17.73
C ILE A 859 27.62 -13.89 18.77
N VAL A 860 28.88 -14.03 18.43
CA VAL A 860 29.95 -13.84 19.39
C VAL A 860 30.60 -12.46 19.21
N ILE A 861 30.64 -11.68 20.29
CA ILE A 861 31.29 -10.36 20.32
C ILE A 861 32.61 -10.50 21.10
N ARG A 862 33.69 -10.00 20.50
CA ARG A 862 35.02 -9.97 21.14
C ARG A 862 35.52 -8.54 21.27
N SER A 863 36.22 -8.29 22.39
CA SER A 863 37.04 -7.09 22.60
C SER A 863 38.45 -7.47 22.96
N GLY A 864 39.43 -7.05 22.15
CA GLY A 864 40.81 -7.47 22.30
C GLY A 864 40.98 -8.99 22.23
N GLY A 865 40.21 -9.68 21.38
CA GLY A 865 40.22 -11.13 21.20
C GLY A 865 39.51 -11.94 22.29
N LYS A 866 38.99 -11.32 23.36
CA LYS A 866 38.25 -11.98 24.44
C LYS A 866 36.74 -11.89 24.20
N ILE A 867 36.05 -13.00 24.36
CA ILE A 867 34.57 -13.01 24.27
C ILE A 867 34.01 -12.19 25.41
N ILE A 868 33.19 -11.20 25.04
CA ILE A 868 32.40 -10.35 25.95
C ILE A 868 30.90 -10.61 25.86
N TYR A 869 30.44 -11.31 24.80
CA TYR A 869 29.06 -11.73 24.62
C TYR A 869 29.03 -12.96 23.69
N GLY A 870 27.98 -13.77 23.84
CA GLY A 870 27.66 -14.89 22.97
C GLY A 870 28.43 -16.18 23.27
N THR A 871 28.07 -17.23 22.55
CA THR A 871 28.61 -18.58 22.69
C THR A 871 29.07 -19.12 21.35
N GLU A 872 30.26 -19.68 21.28
CA GLU A 872 30.77 -20.34 20.06
C GLU A 872 30.04 -21.68 19.81
N PRO A 873 30.00 -22.14 18.54
CA PRO A 873 29.43 -23.45 18.20
C PRO A 873 30.28 -24.57 18.83
N GLY A 874 29.56 -25.53 19.47
CA GLY A 874 30.15 -26.65 20.23
C GLY A 874 30.75 -27.75 19.37
#